data_7149b34a836060bf748b60a55511971a
#
_entry.id   7149b34a836060bf748b60a55511971a
#
_cell.length_a   1.000
_cell.length_b   1.000
_cell.length_c   1.000
_cell.angle_alpha   90.00
_cell.angle_beta   90.00
_cell.angle_gamma   90.00
#
_symmetry.space_group_name_H-M   'P 1'
#
loop_
_entity.id
_entity.type
_entity.pdbx_description
1 polymer ?
#
loop_
_entity_poly.entity_id
_entity_poly.type
_entity_poly.pdbx_seq_one_letter_code
_entity_poly.pdbx_strand_id
1 'polypeptide(L)'
;MSRHARPARRRLGPLPHLRSVAGQAFILQLLLILVLVTAAVVAVVADARAHGTADARRRSLAVAETFAHAPGMARAMSGDKPTSALESHAEAARKRSGVDSVVVFDARGIRLTHPETPLIGKRIVGPAGLIRDELHGKTISQAFRASQGPSVVSAVPVTRADGTFLGGVSVGVKIQSVHSTVDRRLPMLIGSSAGALALATGGAALLNRRVRRQTHGLGTAQMTRMYEHHDAVLHSVREGVLVLTADKRLLLVNDEARELLRLAPDAEGRHVGALGLEPHLTALLTSERHVTDEVHSCGERLLSVNMRCTGTMRSTGRAGTPAGSVVTLRDTTALRVLSDRAVETGERLKLLSDAGVRINSTLELTGTAEKLVDVAVPRFADIVAVELLDPVLRGEEPEPPYEPLAPHRTAVGGAPAEAPLFRVGERVVYAPSTPQSRAVRTGAAVLLQADPTSTGEWPAGEARRLLDHGIRSLITVPLRFRGVTLGLATFWRARHRAPFGETDLAIAGELAVRTAVCVDNARRYTREHTMVTALQRTLLPGGLPDQDAVEAAARYLPAPGGTGGSWFDVIPLPGARVALVVGKVAGQGLHAAATMGRLRTAVQNFTALDVPPDELLSHMDELVTRLDLEHDADAHGIRITGAGCLYAIHDSVSGHCTVARAGDPGLALAHPDGTVDIPAVPVSPPLGLGGERFEAVGLSPPAASRLVLYTNGLLEGHDRTTGTGLGLLRRTLTAEPDLDPDATCGSLFQTVLPPHPSDDVALLVARTRLLDPENVAEWDVPFDPAAVAPLRAACAQRLRAWGLEDAVCTAKLIISELITNALRYGAPPLHIRLLRDRGLVFEVSDGSSTAPHMRRAATTDEGGRGLFLVAQFAQRWGTRYTPHGKVLWAETPLDGR
;
A
#
# COMPACT_ATOMS: atom_id res chain seq x y z
N MET A 1 -26.29 71.23 -21.01
CA MET A 1 -27.62 71.04 -20.44
C MET A 1 -27.80 69.56 -20.09
N SER A 2 -27.79 69.34 -18.81
CA SER A 2 -27.86 68.07 -18.18
C SER A 2 -29.26 67.44 -18.26
N ARG A 3 -29.38 66.15 -18.56
CA ARG A 3 -30.54 65.32 -18.20
C ARG A 3 -30.07 64.07 -17.45
N HIS A 4 -30.34 64.02 -16.17
CA HIS A 4 -30.17 62.90 -15.30
C HIS A 4 -31.04 61.72 -15.76
N ALA A 5 -30.44 60.58 -16.01
CA ALA A 5 -31.12 59.28 -16.14
C ALA A 5 -31.20 58.62 -14.76
N ARG A 6 -32.40 58.39 -14.22
CA ARG A 6 -32.71 57.65 -13.03
C ARG A 6 -32.43 56.14 -13.25
N PRO A 7 -31.90 55.42 -12.28
CA PRO A 7 -31.69 53.97 -12.40
C PRO A 7 -33.01 53.19 -12.34
N ALA A 8 -33.21 52.31 -13.28
CA ALA A 8 -34.37 51.41 -13.34
C ALA A 8 -34.39 50.45 -12.13
N ARG A 9 -35.40 50.54 -11.32
CA ARG A 9 -35.72 49.54 -10.27
C ARG A 9 -35.99 48.19 -10.96
N ARG A 10 -35.11 47.18 -10.71
CA ARG A 10 -35.39 45.79 -11.00
C ARG A 10 -36.64 45.37 -10.20
N ARG A 11 -37.75 45.18 -10.88
CA ARG A 11 -38.93 44.53 -10.31
C ARG A 11 -38.60 43.05 -10.10
N LEU A 12 -38.58 42.60 -8.86
CA LEU A 12 -38.64 41.17 -8.52
C LEU A 12 -39.90 40.58 -9.16
N GLY A 13 -39.71 39.57 -9.98
CA GLY A 13 -40.83 38.88 -10.67
C GLY A 13 -41.78 38.21 -9.66
N PRO A 14 -43.03 37.98 -10.02
CA PRO A 14 -44.04 37.43 -9.13
C PRO A 14 -43.65 36.05 -8.62
N LEU A 15 -43.81 35.81 -7.34
CA LEU A 15 -43.72 34.55 -6.64
C LEU A 15 -44.49 33.43 -7.36
N PRO A 16 -43.98 32.23 -7.42
CA PRO A 16 -44.63 31.11 -8.17
C PRO A 16 -45.98 30.78 -7.54
N HIS A 17 -47.02 30.77 -8.34
CA HIS A 17 -48.36 30.34 -7.91
C HIS A 17 -48.32 28.90 -7.40
N LEU A 18 -48.56 28.71 -6.10
CA LEU A 18 -48.46 27.44 -5.34
C LEU A 18 -49.46 26.35 -5.82
N ARG A 19 -50.30 26.63 -6.79
CA ARG A 19 -51.37 25.73 -7.29
C ARG A 19 -51.01 24.94 -8.56
N SER A 20 -49.82 25.07 -9.12
CA SER A 20 -49.39 24.25 -10.26
C SER A 20 -48.63 23.02 -9.80
N VAL A 21 -48.82 21.86 -10.48
CA VAL A 21 -48.11 20.61 -10.17
C VAL A 21 -46.58 20.78 -10.15
N ALA A 22 -46.06 21.60 -11.04
CA ALA A 22 -44.64 21.95 -11.10
C ALA A 22 -44.20 22.80 -9.88
N GLY A 23 -45.05 23.64 -9.31
CA GLY A 23 -44.79 24.41 -8.10
C GLY A 23 -44.76 23.53 -6.85
N GLN A 24 -45.66 22.58 -6.75
CA GLN A 24 -45.70 21.61 -5.65
C GLN A 24 -44.48 20.66 -5.67
N ALA A 25 -44.10 20.16 -6.82
CA ALA A 25 -42.87 19.32 -7.00
C ALA A 25 -41.61 20.10 -6.63
N PHE A 26 -41.51 21.38 -6.97
CA PHE A 26 -40.38 22.25 -6.63
C PHE A 26 -40.24 22.45 -5.11
N ILE A 27 -41.36 22.70 -4.39
CA ILE A 27 -41.34 22.85 -2.94
C ILE A 27 -40.95 21.53 -2.25
N LEU A 28 -41.51 20.40 -2.71
CA LEU A 28 -41.16 19.10 -2.15
C LEU A 28 -39.66 18.75 -2.34
N GLN A 29 -39.10 19.05 -3.50
CA GLN A 29 -37.68 18.82 -3.80
C GLN A 29 -36.78 19.76 -2.96
N LEU A 30 -37.14 21.01 -2.75
CA LEU A 30 -36.40 21.94 -1.91
C LEU A 30 -36.40 21.48 -0.44
N LEU A 31 -37.55 20.99 0.05
CA LEU A 31 -37.69 20.47 1.41
C LEU A 31 -36.85 19.22 1.62
N LEU A 32 -36.85 18.31 0.64
CA LEU A 32 -36.04 17.11 0.69
C LEU A 32 -34.52 17.43 0.74
N ILE A 33 -34.05 18.36 -0.09
CA ILE A 33 -32.65 18.78 -0.10
C ILE A 33 -32.26 19.41 1.22
N LEU A 34 -33.11 20.26 1.79
CA LEU A 34 -32.87 20.89 3.08
C LEU A 34 -32.74 19.88 4.21
N VAL A 35 -33.62 18.87 4.23
CA VAL A 35 -33.56 17.78 5.23
C VAL A 35 -32.27 16.99 5.11
N LEU A 36 -31.87 16.59 3.88
CA LEU A 36 -30.64 15.83 3.63
C LEU A 36 -29.38 16.61 4.03
N VAL A 37 -29.28 17.88 3.69
CA VAL A 37 -28.15 18.74 4.05
C VAL A 37 -28.05 18.90 5.57
N THR A 38 -29.21 19.12 6.24
CA THR A 38 -29.24 19.26 7.70
C THR A 38 -28.80 17.95 8.38
N ALA A 39 -29.32 16.81 7.92
CA ALA A 39 -28.94 15.50 8.44
C ALA A 39 -27.44 15.22 8.27
N ALA A 40 -26.85 15.55 7.10
CA ALA A 40 -25.44 15.38 6.84
C ALA A 40 -24.55 16.24 7.75
N VAL A 41 -24.92 17.51 7.97
CA VAL A 41 -24.20 18.42 8.88
C VAL A 41 -24.26 17.91 10.32
N VAL A 42 -25.43 17.47 10.78
CA VAL A 42 -25.61 16.91 12.12
C VAL A 42 -24.78 15.64 12.31
N ALA A 43 -24.76 14.74 11.32
CA ALA A 43 -23.97 13.51 11.37
C ALA A 43 -22.47 13.81 11.48
N VAL A 44 -21.92 14.71 10.66
CA VAL A 44 -20.50 15.09 10.69
C VAL A 44 -20.11 15.74 12.03
N VAL A 45 -20.96 16.60 12.59
CA VAL A 45 -20.70 17.24 13.89
C VAL A 45 -20.76 16.22 15.03
N ALA A 46 -21.70 15.28 14.98
CA ALA A 46 -21.83 14.20 15.97
C ALA A 46 -20.61 13.28 15.95
N ASP A 47 -20.16 12.86 14.75
CA ASP A 47 -19.00 12.03 14.55
C ASP A 47 -17.72 12.70 15.06
N ALA A 48 -17.48 13.96 14.70
CA ALA A 48 -16.33 14.74 15.15
C ALA A 48 -16.27 14.90 16.69
N ARG A 49 -17.42 15.02 17.36
CA ARG A 49 -17.50 15.09 18.83
C ARG A 49 -17.20 13.75 19.48
N ALA A 50 -17.70 12.65 18.90
CA ALA A 50 -17.46 11.30 19.42
C ALA A 50 -15.96 10.92 19.35
N HIS A 51 -15.31 11.17 18.22
CA HIS A 51 -13.88 10.89 18.04
C HIS A 51 -13.01 11.77 18.94
N GLY A 52 -13.33 13.06 19.08
CA GLY A 52 -12.59 13.97 19.95
C GLY A 52 -12.62 13.58 21.43
N THR A 53 -13.75 13.09 21.92
CA THR A 53 -13.86 12.64 23.32
C THR A 53 -13.15 11.31 23.55
N ALA A 54 -13.15 10.41 22.56
CA ALA A 54 -12.42 9.13 22.62
C ALA A 54 -10.90 9.33 22.64
N ASP A 55 -10.40 10.29 21.85
CA ASP A 55 -8.97 10.64 21.83
C ASP A 55 -8.54 11.32 23.14
N ALA A 56 -9.33 12.26 23.65
CA ALA A 56 -9.08 12.87 24.96
C ALA A 56 -9.03 11.84 26.09
N ARG A 57 -9.87 10.79 26.02
CA ARG A 57 -9.89 9.70 27.00
C ARG A 57 -8.61 8.88 26.93
N ARG A 58 -8.17 8.46 25.74
CA ARG A 58 -6.92 7.71 25.56
C ARG A 58 -5.71 8.50 26.05
N ARG A 59 -5.63 9.77 25.68
CA ARG A 59 -4.52 10.64 26.08
C ARG A 59 -4.48 10.89 27.57
N SER A 60 -5.60 11.19 28.23
CA SER A 60 -5.65 11.39 29.68
C SER A 60 -5.28 10.14 30.45
N LEU A 61 -5.71 8.96 29.99
CA LEU A 61 -5.39 7.68 30.62
C LEU A 61 -3.90 7.35 30.50
N ALA A 62 -3.34 7.42 29.31
CA ALA A 62 -1.92 7.12 29.08
C ALA A 62 -0.99 8.00 29.92
N VAL A 63 -1.30 9.30 30.02
CA VAL A 63 -0.51 10.23 30.88
C VAL A 63 -0.69 9.90 32.37
N ALA A 64 -1.89 9.53 32.80
CA ALA A 64 -2.15 9.14 34.18
C ALA A 64 -1.39 7.86 34.56
N GLU A 65 -1.41 6.86 33.69
CA GLU A 65 -0.68 5.60 33.87
C GLU A 65 0.83 5.83 33.94
N THR A 66 1.39 6.53 32.95
CA THR A 66 2.83 6.84 32.91
C THR A 66 3.29 7.59 34.14
N PHE A 67 2.51 8.56 34.59
CA PHE A 67 2.89 9.37 35.75
C PHE A 67 2.69 8.62 37.05
N ALA A 68 1.65 7.79 37.18
CA ALA A 68 1.38 6.98 38.36
C ALA A 68 2.49 5.93 38.63
N HIS A 69 3.01 5.35 37.53
CA HIS A 69 4.06 4.31 37.61
C HIS A 69 5.49 4.86 37.47
N ALA A 70 5.66 6.17 37.42
CA ALA A 70 6.99 6.79 37.32
C ALA A 70 7.90 6.37 38.48
N PRO A 71 9.18 6.03 38.18
CA PRO A 71 10.13 5.64 39.23
C PRO A 71 10.24 6.66 40.37
N GLY A 72 10.01 6.24 41.57
CA GLY A 72 10.06 7.11 42.76
C GLY A 72 8.72 7.78 43.15
N MET A 73 7.64 7.63 42.41
CA MET A 73 6.34 8.23 42.71
C MET A 73 5.81 7.82 44.09
N ALA A 74 5.79 6.52 44.39
CA ALA A 74 5.35 6.03 45.70
C ALA A 74 6.22 6.55 46.86
N ARG A 75 7.52 6.73 46.63
CA ARG A 75 8.45 7.31 47.62
C ARG A 75 8.21 8.79 47.82
N ALA A 76 7.99 9.53 46.71
CA ALA A 76 7.68 10.95 46.77
C ALA A 76 6.35 11.25 47.48
N MET A 77 5.33 10.40 47.31
CA MET A 77 4.03 10.52 47.98
C MET A 77 4.12 10.17 49.47
N SER A 78 5.07 9.34 49.88
CA SER A 78 5.27 8.92 51.30
C SER A 78 6.27 9.80 52.05
N GLY A 79 6.88 10.81 51.44
CA GLY A 79 7.89 11.69 52.08
C GLY A 79 7.27 12.80 52.95
N ASP A 80 8.13 13.47 53.71
CA ASP A 80 7.70 14.53 54.67
C ASP A 80 7.06 15.77 54.01
N LYS A 81 7.37 16.05 52.74
CA LYS A 81 6.83 17.16 51.95
C LYS A 81 6.43 16.72 50.55
N PRO A 82 5.39 15.90 50.43
CA PRO A 82 5.02 15.29 49.09
C PRO A 82 4.64 16.37 48.08
N THR A 83 3.97 17.45 48.46
CA THR A 83 3.58 18.53 47.55
C THR A 83 4.76 19.20 46.87
N SER A 84 5.79 19.56 47.59
CA SER A 84 6.99 20.23 47.04
C SER A 84 7.83 19.32 46.14
N ALA A 85 7.78 18.02 46.41
CA ALA A 85 8.51 17.02 45.61
C ALA A 85 7.78 16.72 44.30
N LEU A 86 6.46 16.78 44.25
CA LEU A 86 5.65 16.35 43.14
C LEU A 86 5.17 17.49 42.22
N GLU A 87 5.05 18.72 42.71
CA GLU A 87 4.43 19.83 41.98
C GLU A 87 5.20 20.18 40.71
N SER A 88 6.54 20.26 40.77
CA SER A 88 7.36 20.56 39.60
C SER A 88 7.29 19.47 38.52
N HIS A 89 7.24 18.22 38.97
CA HIS A 89 7.14 17.07 38.06
C HIS A 89 5.75 16.95 37.43
N ALA A 90 4.67 17.19 38.19
CA ALA A 90 3.31 17.19 37.68
C ALA A 90 3.08 18.32 36.68
N GLU A 91 3.62 19.51 36.92
CA GLU A 91 3.54 20.64 36.00
C GLU A 91 4.39 20.44 34.73
N ALA A 92 5.57 19.80 34.86
CA ALA A 92 6.38 19.43 33.71
C ALA A 92 5.67 18.37 32.86
N ALA A 93 5.06 17.36 33.46
CA ALA A 93 4.27 16.33 32.78
C ALA A 93 3.07 16.96 32.05
N ARG A 94 2.35 17.87 32.72
CA ARG A 94 1.21 18.61 32.13
C ARG A 94 1.62 19.35 30.87
N LYS A 95 2.71 20.12 30.91
CA LYS A 95 3.19 20.93 29.77
C LYS A 95 3.67 20.06 28.61
N ARG A 96 4.42 18.98 28.88
CA ARG A 96 4.96 18.09 27.83
C ARG A 96 3.89 17.26 27.15
N SER A 97 2.91 16.75 27.90
CA SER A 97 1.84 15.91 27.34
C SER A 97 0.64 16.67 26.77
N GLY A 98 0.63 18.01 26.94
CA GLY A 98 -0.44 18.86 26.42
C GLY A 98 -1.82 18.59 27.06
N VAL A 99 -1.85 18.05 28.28
CA VAL A 99 -3.07 17.87 29.06
C VAL A 99 -3.37 19.12 29.91
N ASP A 100 -4.64 19.34 30.25
CA ASP A 100 -5.02 20.57 30.99
C ASP A 100 -4.71 20.48 32.47
N SER A 101 -4.74 19.29 33.06
CA SER A 101 -4.40 19.11 34.48
C SER A 101 -3.77 17.76 34.77
N VAL A 102 -2.76 17.74 35.64
CA VAL A 102 -2.20 16.56 36.29
C VAL A 102 -2.30 16.79 37.79
N VAL A 103 -3.08 15.99 38.49
CA VAL A 103 -3.41 16.13 39.91
C VAL A 103 -3.01 14.84 40.61
N VAL A 104 -2.11 14.94 41.59
CA VAL A 104 -1.80 13.83 42.49
C VAL A 104 -2.57 14.06 43.80
N PHE A 105 -3.18 13.04 44.34
CA PHE A 105 -3.91 13.10 45.60
C PHE A 105 -3.58 11.91 46.50
N ASP A 106 -3.71 12.12 47.82
CA ASP A 106 -3.43 11.12 48.83
C ASP A 106 -4.62 10.12 49.01
N ALA A 107 -4.44 9.12 49.83
CA ALA A 107 -5.47 8.11 50.16
C ALA A 107 -6.76 8.70 50.80
N ARG A 108 -6.72 9.95 51.26
CA ARG A 108 -7.90 10.70 51.79
C ARG A 108 -8.56 11.52 50.71
N GLY A 109 -8.01 11.55 49.51
CA GLY A 109 -8.48 12.34 48.39
C GLY A 109 -8.07 13.83 48.46
N ILE A 110 -7.03 14.17 49.26
CA ILE A 110 -6.48 15.52 49.33
C ILE A 110 -5.47 15.72 48.22
N ARG A 111 -5.60 16.77 47.43
CA ARG A 111 -4.70 17.09 46.33
C ARG A 111 -3.32 17.49 46.82
N LEU A 112 -2.30 16.78 46.39
CA LEU A 112 -0.90 17.08 46.59
C LEU A 112 -0.34 17.99 45.49
N THR A 113 -0.89 17.92 44.30
CA THR A 113 -0.55 18.81 43.19
C THR A 113 -1.81 19.29 42.45
N HIS A 114 -1.77 20.48 41.89
CA HIS A 114 -2.83 20.99 41.04
C HIS A 114 -2.30 22.17 40.20
N PRO A 115 -2.69 22.34 38.91
CA PRO A 115 -2.29 23.51 38.12
C PRO A 115 -2.67 24.87 38.73
N GLU A 116 -3.73 24.92 39.51
CA GLU A 116 -4.15 26.07 40.30
C GLU A 116 -3.74 25.86 41.74
N THR A 117 -2.66 26.52 42.16
CA THR A 117 -2.08 26.40 43.51
C THR A 117 -3.08 26.55 44.67
N PRO A 118 -4.13 27.41 44.59
CA PRO A 118 -5.13 27.53 45.71
C PRO A 118 -5.99 26.27 45.91
N LEU A 119 -5.93 25.30 44.98
CA LEU A 119 -6.66 24.04 45.10
C LEU A 119 -5.83 22.89 45.68
N ILE A 120 -4.54 23.09 45.89
CA ILE A 120 -3.67 22.15 46.63
C ILE A 120 -4.12 22.12 48.12
N GLY A 121 -4.15 20.94 48.72
CA GLY A 121 -4.66 20.72 50.07
C GLY A 121 -6.19 20.59 50.18
N LYS A 122 -6.93 20.81 49.09
CA LYS A 122 -8.39 20.58 49.00
C LYS A 122 -8.71 19.19 48.47
N ARG A 123 -9.90 18.68 48.80
CA ARG A 123 -10.35 17.38 48.28
C ARG A 123 -10.59 17.41 46.77
N ILE A 124 -10.38 16.24 46.12
CA ILE A 124 -10.75 16.02 44.72
C ILE A 124 -12.24 16.27 44.54
N VAL A 125 -12.62 16.71 43.32
CA VAL A 125 -14.00 17.07 42.95
C VAL A 125 -14.45 16.23 41.77
N GLY A 126 -15.63 15.61 41.92
CA GLY A 126 -16.24 14.77 40.88
C GLY A 126 -17.54 14.13 41.40
N PRO A 127 -18.23 13.34 40.58
CA PRO A 127 -19.39 12.55 40.99
C PRO A 127 -19.05 11.61 42.15
N ALA A 128 -19.91 11.54 43.15
CA ALA A 128 -19.63 10.80 44.40
C ALA A 128 -19.29 9.32 44.17
N GLY A 129 -19.86 8.69 43.18
CA GLY A 129 -19.54 7.30 42.78
C GLY A 129 -18.12 7.15 42.24
N LEU A 130 -17.70 8.08 41.37
CA LEU A 130 -16.36 8.06 40.75
C LEU A 130 -15.26 8.36 41.78
N ILE A 131 -15.49 9.36 42.64
CA ILE A 131 -14.56 9.65 43.78
C ILE A 131 -14.42 8.46 44.67
N ARG A 132 -15.48 7.72 44.95
CA ARG A 132 -15.43 6.48 45.71
C ARG A 132 -14.56 5.41 45.03
N ASP A 133 -14.75 5.22 43.77
CA ASP A 133 -13.96 4.26 42.98
C ASP A 133 -12.48 4.65 42.92
N GLU A 134 -12.13 5.95 42.73
CA GLU A 134 -10.76 6.47 42.81
C GLU A 134 -10.11 6.19 44.17
N LEU A 135 -10.81 6.44 45.26
CA LEU A 135 -10.29 6.23 46.63
C LEU A 135 -10.22 4.74 47.02
N HIS A 136 -10.91 3.87 46.30
CA HIS A 136 -10.76 2.41 46.43
C HIS A 136 -9.72 1.83 45.45
N GLY A 137 -8.89 2.65 44.83
CA GLY A 137 -7.82 2.22 43.94
C GLY A 137 -8.25 1.66 42.59
N LYS A 138 -9.44 2.03 42.10
CA LYS A 138 -9.87 1.66 40.75
C LYS A 138 -9.43 2.71 39.75
N THR A 139 -8.96 2.25 38.60
CA THR A 139 -8.72 3.13 37.44
C THR A 139 -10.06 3.57 36.85
N ILE A 140 -10.22 4.88 36.69
CA ILE A 140 -11.41 5.46 36.06
C ILE A 140 -11.02 6.30 34.84
N SER A 141 -11.93 6.39 33.86
CA SER A 141 -11.76 7.27 32.71
C SER A 141 -13.13 7.68 32.18
N GLN A 142 -13.59 8.85 32.60
CA GLN A 142 -14.92 9.37 32.25
C GLN A 142 -14.95 10.89 32.07
N ALA A 143 -15.98 11.37 31.35
CA ALA A 143 -16.21 12.81 31.20
C ALA A 143 -17.14 13.30 32.29
N PHE A 144 -16.71 14.28 33.09
CA PHE A 144 -17.52 14.97 34.09
C PHE A 144 -17.01 16.39 34.33
N ARG A 145 -17.71 17.12 35.18
CA ARG A 145 -17.29 18.49 35.52
C ARG A 145 -16.27 18.45 36.65
N ALA A 146 -14.99 18.56 36.28
CA ALA A 146 -13.83 18.63 37.20
C ALA A 146 -13.65 20.06 37.74
N SER A 147 -12.61 20.26 38.57
CA SER A 147 -12.29 21.58 39.16
C SER A 147 -12.10 22.71 38.13
N GLN A 148 -11.65 22.38 36.95
CA GLN A 148 -11.39 23.33 35.84
C GLN A 148 -12.49 23.38 34.77
N GLY A 149 -13.65 22.78 35.05
CA GLY A 149 -14.78 22.72 34.10
C GLY A 149 -15.08 21.35 33.54
N PRO A 150 -15.93 21.26 32.49
CA PRO A 150 -16.22 19.97 31.84
C PRO A 150 -14.95 19.39 31.21
N SER A 151 -14.53 18.22 31.69
CA SER A 151 -13.29 17.57 31.27
C SER A 151 -13.46 16.06 31.16
N VAL A 152 -12.67 15.44 30.29
CA VAL A 152 -12.44 14.00 30.32
C VAL A 152 -11.31 13.78 31.33
N VAL A 153 -11.61 13.05 32.37
CA VAL A 153 -10.67 12.78 33.47
C VAL A 153 -10.40 11.30 33.57
N SER A 154 -9.12 10.94 33.62
CA SER A 154 -8.67 9.58 33.91
C SER A 154 -7.85 9.60 35.20
N ALA A 155 -8.16 8.70 36.10
CA ALA A 155 -7.44 8.56 37.36
C ALA A 155 -6.93 7.13 37.53
N VAL A 156 -5.66 7.00 37.97
CA VAL A 156 -4.94 5.75 38.13
C VAL A 156 -4.40 5.68 39.56
N PRO A 157 -4.55 4.56 40.27
CA PRO A 157 -4.06 4.41 41.62
C PRO A 157 -2.53 4.36 41.67
N VAL A 158 -1.96 4.89 42.73
CA VAL A 158 -0.55 4.72 43.08
C VAL A 158 -0.48 3.83 44.31
N THR A 159 0.18 2.68 44.16
CA THR A 159 0.35 1.72 45.26
C THR A 159 1.81 1.55 45.59
N ARG A 160 2.09 1.16 46.82
CA ARG A 160 3.41 0.74 47.23
C ARG A 160 3.69 -0.70 46.79
N ALA A 161 4.94 -1.14 46.81
CA ALA A 161 5.34 -2.50 46.45
C ALA A 161 4.63 -3.63 47.29
N ASP A 162 4.12 -3.29 48.47
CA ASP A 162 3.32 -4.15 49.31
C ASP A 162 1.81 -4.17 48.96
N GLY A 163 1.40 -3.46 47.92
CA GLY A 163 0.00 -3.33 47.49
C GLY A 163 -0.80 -2.27 48.26
N THR A 164 -0.21 -1.53 49.18
CA THR A 164 -0.90 -0.51 49.97
C THR A 164 -1.25 0.70 49.07
N PHE A 165 -2.50 1.11 49.03
CA PHE A 165 -2.96 2.28 48.31
C PHE A 165 -2.45 3.57 48.97
N LEU A 166 -1.67 4.36 48.26
CA LEU A 166 -1.10 5.62 48.71
C LEU A 166 -1.91 6.84 48.28
N GLY A 167 -2.68 6.70 47.22
CA GLY A 167 -3.44 7.77 46.57
C GLY A 167 -3.53 7.52 45.08
N GLY A 168 -3.69 8.57 44.29
CA GLY A 168 -3.82 8.41 42.83
C GLY A 168 -3.32 9.59 42.04
N VAL A 169 -3.18 9.36 40.76
CA VAL A 169 -2.91 10.40 39.73
C VAL A 169 -4.13 10.59 38.88
N SER A 170 -4.65 11.80 38.82
CA SER A 170 -5.81 12.18 38.01
C SER A 170 -5.39 13.18 36.93
N VAL A 171 -5.65 12.85 35.66
CA VAL A 171 -5.28 13.67 34.51
C VAL A 171 -6.54 14.09 33.77
N GLY A 172 -6.68 15.41 33.54
CA GLY A 172 -7.86 15.99 32.88
C GLY A 172 -7.53 16.69 31.56
N VAL A 173 -8.39 16.46 30.57
CA VAL A 173 -8.41 17.18 29.29
C VAL A 173 -9.75 17.90 29.17
N LYS A 174 -9.75 19.24 28.99
CA LYS A 174 -10.98 20.06 28.90
C LYS A 174 -11.74 19.77 27.63
N ILE A 175 -13.06 19.61 27.73
CA ILE A 175 -13.93 19.39 26.54
C ILE A 175 -13.93 20.63 25.65
N GLN A 176 -13.69 21.83 26.17
CA GLN A 176 -13.56 23.04 25.37
C GLN A 176 -12.35 23.05 24.44
N SER A 177 -11.24 22.43 24.82
CA SER A 177 -10.07 22.26 23.91
C SER A 177 -10.37 21.31 22.74
N VAL A 178 -11.26 20.35 22.96
CA VAL A 178 -11.77 19.45 21.92
C VAL A 178 -12.75 20.17 20.97
N HIS A 179 -13.57 21.07 21.49
CA HIS A 179 -14.56 21.82 20.69
C HIS A 179 -13.92 22.88 19.78
N SER A 180 -12.79 23.48 20.17
CA SER A 180 -12.13 24.52 19.38
C SER A 180 -11.69 24.08 17.99
N THR A 181 -11.46 22.78 17.80
CA THR A 181 -11.11 22.20 16.50
C THR A 181 -12.34 22.03 15.60
N VAL A 182 -13.50 21.76 16.18
CA VAL A 182 -14.80 21.67 15.47
C VAL A 182 -15.28 23.06 15.08
N ASP A 183 -15.21 24.02 16.01
CA ASP A 183 -15.66 25.40 15.78
C ASP A 183 -14.86 26.11 14.69
N ARG A 184 -13.58 25.78 14.53
CA ARG A 184 -12.73 26.35 13.47
C ARG A 184 -13.07 25.84 12.07
N ARG A 185 -13.66 24.63 11.95
CA ARG A 185 -14.10 24.04 10.68
C ARG A 185 -15.58 24.29 10.36
N LEU A 186 -16.36 24.68 11.34
CA LEU A 186 -17.80 24.92 11.20
C LEU A 186 -18.15 25.98 10.12
N PRO A 187 -17.45 27.13 10.02
CA PRO A 187 -17.74 28.13 8.99
C PRO A 187 -17.52 27.59 7.56
N MET A 188 -16.51 26.72 7.38
CA MET A 188 -16.22 26.11 6.08
C MET A 188 -17.30 25.08 5.70
N LEU A 189 -17.79 24.30 6.65
CA LEU A 189 -18.89 23.34 6.43
C LEU A 189 -20.21 24.05 6.13
N ILE A 190 -20.52 25.13 6.83
CA ILE A 190 -21.71 25.94 6.57
C ILE A 190 -21.61 26.62 5.21
N GLY A 191 -20.44 27.17 4.87
CA GLY A 191 -20.20 27.82 3.59
C GLY A 191 -20.34 26.86 2.39
N SER A 192 -19.77 25.66 2.49
CA SER A 192 -19.90 24.64 1.44
C SER A 192 -21.33 24.11 1.31
N SER A 193 -22.04 23.93 2.42
CA SER A 193 -23.44 23.51 2.44
C SER A 193 -24.38 24.57 1.87
N ALA A 194 -24.15 25.85 2.16
CA ALA A 194 -24.90 26.96 1.57
C ALA A 194 -24.65 27.09 0.07
N GLY A 195 -23.39 26.88 -0.39
CA GLY A 195 -23.04 26.84 -1.80
C GLY A 195 -23.72 25.69 -2.56
N ALA A 196 -23.74 24.50 -1.99
CA ALA A 196 -24.43 23.34 -2.55
C ALA A 196 -25.97 23.58 -2.63
N LEU A 197 -26.55 24.14 -1.60
CA LEU A 197 -27.97 24.49 -1.58
C LEU A 197 -28.33 25.54 -2.64
N ALA A 198 -27.49 26.57 -2.81
CA ALA A 198 -27.69 27.61 -3.82
C ALA A 198 -27.59 27.03 -5.25
N LEU A 199 -26.62 26.14 -5.52
CA LEU A 199 -26.48 25.45 -6.80
C LEU A 199 -27.67 24.52 -7.09
N ALA A 200 -28.11 23.74 -6.10
CA ALA A 200 -29.26 22.85 -6.24
C ALA A 200 -30.56 23.63 -6.48
N THR A 201 -30.77 24.76 -5.77
CA THR A 201 -31.92 25.63 -5.95
C THR A 201 -31.92 26.32 -7.31
N GLY A 202 -30.73 26.77 -7.77
CA GLY A 202 -30.55 27.35 -9.10
C GLY A 202 -30.85 26.34 -10.21
N GLY A 203 -30.36 25.11 -10.07
CA GLY A 203 -30.61 23.99 -11.02
C GLY A 203 -32.11 23.63 -11.08
N ALA A 204 -32.75 23.50 -9.92
CA ALA A 204 -34.21 23.24 -9.84
C ALA A 204 -35.04 24.36 -10.44
N ALA A 205 -34.67 25.63 -10.24
CA ALA A 205 -35.35 26.77 -10.84
C ALA A 205 -35.20 26.80 -12.37
N LEU A 206 -34.01 26.45 -12.89
CA LEU A 206 -33.76 26.32 -14.34
C LEU A 206 -34.59 25.19 -14.94
N LEU A 207 -34.64 24.02 -14.31
CA LEU A 207 -35.44 22.89 -14.74
C LEU A 207 -36.94 23.22 -14.76
N ASN A 208 -37.44 23.88 -13.70
CA ASN A 208 -38.82 24.33 -13.63
C ASN A 208 -39.17 25.38 -14.73
N ARG A 209 -38.21 26.26 -15.04
CA ARG A 209 -38.36 27.22 -16.13
C ARG A 209 -38.37 26.52 -17.51
N ARG A 210 -37.61 25.44 -17.68
CA ARG A 210 -37.61 24.63 -18.90
C ARG A 210 -38.89 23.82 -19.06
N VAL A 211 -39.41 23.22 -17.98
CA VAL A 211 -40.69 22.50 -17.99
C VAL A 211 -41.87 23.46 -18.30
N ARG A 212 -41.89 24.65 -17.71
CA ARG A 212 -42.91 25.69 -18.00
C ARG A 212 -42.87 26.14 -19.47
N ARG A 213 -41.72 26.11 -20.13
CA ARG A 213 -41.65 26.40 -21.58
C ARG A 213 -42.16 25.26 -22.47
N GLN A 214 -42.25 24.05 -21.95
CA GLN A 214 -42.75 22.86 -22.68
C GLN A 214 -44.25 22.60 -22.48
N THR A 215 -44.86 23.12 -21.42
CA THR A 215 -46.29 23.01 -21.18
C THR A 215 -46.92 24.39 -21.27
N HIS A 216 -47.29 24.77 -22.49
CA HIS A 216 -48.14 25.96 -22.71
C HIS A 216 -49.45 25.82 -21.91
N GLY A 217 -49.64 26.72 -20.94
CA GLY A 217 -50.84 26.77 -20.11
C GLY A 217 -52.08 27.08 -20.92
N LEU A 218 -52.76 26.06 -21.39
CA LEU A 218 -54.03 26.13 -22.09
C LEU A 218 -55.18 26.22 -21.11
N GLY A 219 -55.85 27.33 -21.13
CA GLY A 219 -57.15 27.59 -20.46
C GLY A 219 -58.28 27.69 -21.52
N THR A 220 -59.49 27.36 -21.09
CA THR A 220 -60.73 27.11 -21.87
C THR A 220 -61.25 28.22 -22.81
N ALA A 221 -60.51 29.29 -23.10
CA ALA A 221 -60.88 30.38 -24.02
C ALA A 221 -60.35 30.25 -25.43
N GLN A 222 -59.79 29.08 -25.81
CA GLN A 222 -59.11 28.85 -27.05
C GLN A 222 -59.87 28.04 -28.12
N MET A 223 -61.11 27.63 -27.81
CA MET A 223 -61.87 26.84 -28.80
C MET A 223 -62.46 27.67 -29.94
N THR A 224 -62.63 28.95 -29.84
CA THR A 224 -63.21 29.80 -30.85
C THR A 224 -62.17 30.28 -31.88
N ARG A 225 -60.88 30.21 -31.58
CA ARG A 225 -59.78 30.57 -32.50
C ARG A 225 -59.26 29.38 -33.33
N MET A 226 -59.90 28.22 -33.22
CA MET A 226 -59.38 27.02 -33.88
C MET A 226 -59.71 26.93 -35.39
N TYR A 227 -60.72 27.65 -35.85
CA TYR A 227 -61.07 27.66 -37.29
C TYR A 227 -60.20 28.59 -38.09
N GLU A 228 -59.84 29.76 -37.57
CA GLU A 228 -58.89 30.67 -38.23
C GLU A 228 -57.42 30.15 -38.13
N HIS A 229 -57.22 29.21 -37.22
CA HIS A 229 -55.86 28.63 -36.99
C HIS A 229 -55.56 27.45 -37.86
N HIS A 230 -56.54 26.76 -38.45
CA HIS A 230 -56.28 25.60 -39.29
C HIS A 230 -55.58 25.96 -40.60
N ASP A 231 -55.92 27.07 -41.15
CA ASP A 231 -55.32 27.54 -42.40
C ASP A 231 -53.91 28.10 -42.13
N ALA A 232 -53.74 28.89 -41.09
CA ALA A 232 -52.44 29.41 -40.66
C ALA A 232 -51.49 28.30 -40.12
N VAL A 233 -52.02 27.23 -39.50
CA VAL A 233 -51.23 26.10 -39.00
C VAL A 233 -50.70 25.28 -40.12
N LEU A 234 -51.47 25.03 -41.18
CA LEU A 234 -50.99 24.25 -42.32
C LEU A 234 -49.81 24.95 -43.07
N HIS A 235 -49.82 26.28 -43.11
CA HIS A 235 -48.76 27.07 -43.72
C HIS A 235 -47.60 27.45 -42.80
N SER A 236 -47.77 27.26 -41.49
CA SER A 236 -46.73 27.53 -40.46
C SER A 236 -46.00 26.28 -39.98
N VAL A 237 -46.44 25.08 -40.29
CA VAL A 237 -45.78 23.82 -39.94
C VAL A 237 -44.53 23.62 -40.79
N ARG A 238 -43.40 23.47 -40.13
CA ARG A 238 -42.10 23.10 -40.80
C ARG A 238 -42.04 21.64 -41.24
N GLU A 239 -43.17 21.03 -41.53
CA GLU A 239 -43.29 19.72 -42.14
C GLU A 239 -44.08 19.88 -43.42
N GLY A 240 -43.59 19.31 -44.52
CA GLY A 240 -44.33 19.25 -45.75
C GLY A 240 -45.60 18.38 -45.57
N VAL A 241 -46.75 18.88 -45.92
CA VAL A 241 -48.02 18.15 -45.87
C VAL A 241 -48.60 18.04 -47.29
N LEU A 242 -48.89 16.79 -47.66
CA LEU A 242 -49.60 16.46 -48.94
C LEU A 242 -50.88 15.73 -48.58
N VAL A 243 -51.97 16.11 -49.19
CA VAL A 243 -53.22 15.37 -49.14
C VAL A 243 -53.50 14.84 -50.54
N LEU A 244 -53.66 13.54 -50.67
CA LEU A 244 -53.95 12.85 -51.93
C LEU A 244 -55.37 12.33 -51.96
N THR A 245 -56.03 12.45 -53.11
CA THR A 245 -57.32 11.80 -53.32
C THR A 245 -57.15 10.29 -53.46
N ALA A 246 -58.29 9.55 -53.52
CA ALA A 246 -58.27 8.12 -53.82
C ALA A 246 -57.57 7.80 -55.13
N ASP A 247 -57.78 8.66 -56.17
CA ASP A 247 -57.16 8.54 -57.46
C ASP A 247 -55.72 9.06 -57.57
N LYS A 248 -55.07 9.20 -56.35
CA LYS A 248 -53.67 9.64 -56.24
C LYS A 248 -53.36 11.00 -56.87
N ARG A 249 -54.38 11.91 -56.90
CA ARG A 249 -54.18 13.30 -57.28
C ARG A 249 -53.93 14.15 -56.04
N LEU A 250 -53.10 15.16 -56.20
CA LEU A 250 -52.71 16.08 -55.13
C LEU A 250 -53.92 17.01 -54.89
N LEU A 251 -54.55 16.87 -53.66
CA LEU A 251 -55.67 17.69 -53.25
C LEU A 251 -55.23 18.97 -52.54
N LEU A 252 -54.17 18.89 -51.72
CA LEU A 252 -53.60 19.97 -50.99
C LEU A 252 -52.11 19.77 -50.79
N VAL A 253 -51.34 20.85 -50.90
CA VAL A 253 -49.91 20.87 -50.61
C VAL A 253 -49.55 22.16 -49.90
N ASN A 254 -48.90 22.07 -48.73
CA ASN A 254 -48.42 23.26 -48.03
C ASN A 254 -47.09 23.77 -48.60
N ASP A 255 -46.68 24.99 -48.25
CA ASP A 255 -45.50 25.62 -48.79
C ASP A 255 -44.23 24.84 -48.52
N GLU A 256 -44.08 24.22 -47.32
CA GLU A 256 -42.95 23.36 -47.01
C GLU A 256 -42.84 22.14 -47.89
N ALA A 257 -43.96 21.46 -48.22
CA ALA A 257 -43.96 20.31 -49.13
C ALA A 257 -43.62 20.72 -50.54
N ARG A 258 -44.01 21.93 -50.99
CA ARG A 258 -43.63 22.48 -52.32
C ARG A 258 -42.10 22.67 -52.37
N GLU A 259 -41.51 23.21 -51.31
CA GLU A 259 -40.08 23.45 -51.22
C GLU A 259 -39.27 22.15 -51.12
N LEU A 260 -39.68 21.22 -50.26
CA LEU A 260 -39.00 19.95 -50.05
C LEU A 260 -38.99 19.08 -51.29
N LEU A 261 -40.08 19.06 -52.06
CA LEU A 261 -40.26 18.26 -53.27
C LEU A 261 -40.04 19.03 -54.56
N ARG A 262 -39.71 20.32 -54.51
CA ARG A 262 -39.55 21.24 -55.65
C ARG A 262 -40.72 21.21 -56.59
N LEU A 263 -41.96 21.23 -56.07
CA LEU A 263 -43.16 21.15 -56.84
C LEU A 263 -43.50 22.51 -57.57
N ALA A 264 -44.01 22.43 -58.79
CA ALA A 264 -44.48 23.61 -59.47
C ALA A 264 -45.74 24.24 -58.81
N PRO A 265 -45.99 25.54 -58.97
CA PRO A 265 -47.14 26.22 -58.35
C PRO A 265 -48.50 25.63 -58.74
N ASP A 266 -48.61 25.00 -59.90
CA ASP A 266 -49.82 24.35 -60.47
C ASP A 266 -49.89 22.84 -60.19
N ALA A 267 -49.18 22.32 -59.13
CA ALA A 267 -49.08 20.90 -58.77
C ALA A 267 -50.39 20.32 -58.24
N GLU A 268 -51.26 21.14 -57.66
CA GLU A 268 -52.56 20.72 -57.13
C GLU A 268 -53.51 20.26 -58.25
N GLY A 269 -54.26 19.18 -58.06
CA GLY A 269 -55.11 18.52 -59.03
C GLY A 269 -54.38 17.59 -59.97
N ARG A 270 -53.03 17.58 -60.04
CA ARG A 270 -52.23 16.67 -60.87
C ARG A 270 -52.04 15.31 -60.23
N HIS A 271 -51.91 14.26 -61.01
CA HIS A 271 -51.62 12.90 -60.53
C HIS A 271 -50.13 12.83 -60.07
N VAL A 272 -49.88 12.14 -58.91
CA VAL A 272 -48.56 12.02 -58.32
C VAL A 272 -47.48 11.59 -59.31
N GLY A 273 -47.78 10.66 -60.21
CA GLY A 273 -46.84 10.20 -61.21
C GLY A 273 -46.49 11.24 -62.32
N ALA A 274 -47.21 12.40 -62.38
CA ALA A 274 -46.89 13.49 -63.28
C ALA A 274 -46.17 14.67 -62.60
N LEU A 275 -45.78 14.54 -61.34
CA LEU A 275 -45.14 15.61 -60.57
C LEU A 275 -43.59 15.63 -60.66
N GLY A 276 -42.99 14.67 -61.42
CA GLY A 276 -41.54 14.60 -61.60
C GLY A 276 -40.74 14.25 -60.37
N LEU A 277 -41.34 13.56 -59.37
CA LEU A 277 -40.71 13.13 -58.13
C LEU A 277 -39.77 11.92 -58.41
N GLU A 278 -38.81 11.73 -57.50
CA GLU A 278 -37.93 10.54 -57.49
C GLU A 278 -38.75 9.22 -57.62
N PRO A 279 -38.29 8.22 -58.39
CA PRO A 279 -39.05 6.99 -58.65
C PRO A 279 -39.50 6.26 -57.38
N HIS A 280 -38.66 6.21 -56.34
CA HIS A 280 -38.98 5.54 -55.07
C HIS A 280 -40.05 6.28 -54.29
N LEU A 281 -40.00 7.62 -54.25
CA LEU A 281 -41.00 8.43 -53.59
C LEU A 281 -42.33 8.40 -54.34
N THR A 282 -42.32 8.40 -55.68
CA THR A 282 -43.50 8.25 -56.52
C THR A 282 -44.15 6.89 -56.30
N ALA A 283 -43.40 5.81 -56.24
CA ALA A 283 -43.91 4.47 -55.94
C ALA A 283 -44.53 4.40 -54.53
N LEU A 284 -43.91 5.04 -53.51
CA LEU A 284 -44.46 5.12 -52.19
C LEU A 284 -45.78 5.88 -52.13
N LEU A 285 -45.87 7.08 -52.73
CA LEU A 285 -47.03 7.94 -52.69
C LEU A 285 -48.23 7.35 -53.50
N THR A 286 -47.96 6.50 -54.47
CA THR A 286 -49.01 5.78 -55.22
C THR A 286 -49.44 4.49 -54.55
N SER A 287 -48.67 3.98 -53.58
CA SER A 287 -49.04 2.77 -52.85
C SER A 287 -50.18 3.02 -51.88
N GLU A 288 -50.83 1.92 -51.42
CA GLU A 288 -51.82 1.96 -50.34
C GLU A 288 -51.24 1.60 -48.96
N ARG A 289 -49.88 1.61 -48.84
CA ARG A 289 -49.19 1.23 -47.61
C ARG A 289 -49.30 2.34 -46.59
N HIS A 290 -49.54 1.94 -45.32
CA HIS A 290 -49.27 2.81 -44.18
C HIS A 290 -47.77 2.84 -43.92
N VAL A 291 -47.19 4.02 -43.88
CA VAL A 291 -45.75 4.21 -43.66
C VAL A 291 -45.55 5.20 -42.50
N THR A 292 -44.61 4.87 -41.61
CA THR A 292 -44.24 5.72 -40.47
C THR A 292 -42.73 5.86 -40.44
N ASP A 293 -42.24 7.10 -40.52
CA ASP A 293 -40.83 7.47 -40.45
C ASP A 293 -39.90 6.74 -41.45
N GLU A 294 -40.43 6.37 -42.66
CA GLU A 294 -39.60 5.79 -43.69
C GLU A 294 -38.76 6.89 -44.36
N VAL A 295 -37.42 6.70 -44.40
CA VAL A 295 -36.51 7.73 -44.88
C VAL A 295 -36.18 7.48 -46.34
N HIS A 296 -36.43 8.49 -47.16
CA HIS A 296 -36.12 8.49 -48.60
C HIS A 296 -35.13 9.59 -48.95
N SER A 297 -34.18 9.30 -49.85
CA SER A 297 -33.30 10.33 -50.42
C SER A 297 -34.03 11.11 -51.48
N CYS A 298 -34.00 12.42 -51.42
CA CYS A 298 -34.56 13.32 -52.39
C CYS A 298 -33.51 14.36 -52.76
N GLY A 299 -32.71 14.05 -53.79
CA GLY A 299 -31.50 14.83 -54.15
C GLY A 299 -30.47 14.78 -52.99
N GLU A 300 -30.06 15.92 -52.47
CA GLU A 300 -29.15 16.04 -51.33
C GLU A 300 -29.82 15.99 -49.96
N ARG A 301 -31.16 15.83 -49.87
CA ARG A 301 -31.93 15.81 -48.64
C ARG A 301 -32.42 14.42 -48.31
N LEU A 302 -32.50 14.12 -47.02
CA LEU A 302 -33.12 12.89 -46.45
C LEU A 302 -34.50 13.28 -45.88
N LEU A 303 -35.54 12.78 -46.47
CA LEU A 303 -36.92 13.07 -46.08
C LEU A 303 -37.49 11.88 -45.32
N SER A 304 -37.91 12.07 -44.08
CA SER A 304 -38.77 11.13 -43.38
C SER A 304 -40.21 11.32 -43.82
N VAL A 305 -40.81 10.23 -44.31
CA VAL A 305 -42.15 10.20 -44.89
C VAL A 305 -43.09 9.42 -44.00
N ASN A 306 -44.18 10.05 -43.60
CA ASN A 306 -45.29 9.39 -42.92
C ASN A 306 -46.50 9.43 -43.84
N MET A 307 -47.10 8.30 -44.17
CA MET A 307 -48.30 8.22 -45.00
C MET A 307 -49.40 7.45 -44.29
N ARG A 308 -50.52 8.09 -44.10
CA ARG A 308 -51.74 7.45 -43.54
C ARG A 308 -52.89 7.59 -44.49
N CYS A 309 -53.53 6.45 -44.83
CA CYS A 309 -54.80 6.48 -45.58
C CYS A 309 -55.92 6.86 -44.61
N THR A 310 -56.73 7.84 -45.00
CA THR A 310 -57.89 8.25 -44.22
C THR A 310 -59.02 7.24 -44.45
N GLY A 311 -59.37 6.50 -43.38
CA GLY A 311 -60.38 5.47 -43.42
C GLY A 311 -61.78 6.00 -43.80
N THR A 312 -62.64 5.14 -44.34
CA THR A 312 -64.06 5.43 -44.76
C THR A 312 -64.83 6.02 -43.58
N MET A 313 -65.28 7.32 -43.70
CA MET A 313 -66.32 7.84 -42.83
C MET A 313 -67.60 7.03 -43.08
N ARG A 314 -67.97 6.24 -42.08
CA ARG A 314 -69.29 5.61 -42.05
C ARG A 314 -70.37 6.71 -41.82
N SER A 315 -70.84 7.25 -42.90
CA SER A 315 -72.13 7.95 -42.93
C SER A 315 -73.21 6.92 -43.39
N THR A 316 -74.25 6.83 -42.62
CA THR A 316 -75.40 5.99 -42.81
C THR A 316 -75.79 5.75 -44.23
N GLY A 317 -75.60 4.48 -44.78
CA GLY A 317 -76.45 3.87 -45.75
C GLY A 317 -76.20 4.15 -47.29
N ARG A 318 -75.01 4.56 -47.71
CA ARG A 318 -74.56 4.48 -49.14
C ARG A 318 -73.08 4.26 -49.27
N ALA A 319 -72.62 3.48 -50.24
CA ALA A 319 -71.27 3.12 -50.52
C ALA A 319 -70.41 4.43 -50.49
N GLY A 320 -69.50 4.54 -49.48
CA GLY A 320 -68.66 5.67 -49.31
C GLY A 320 -67.54 5.72 -50.38
N THR A 321 -67.33 6.89 -50.91
CA THR A 321 -66.17 7.23 -51.78
C THR A 321 -64.88 6.87 -51.06
N PRO A 322 -63.89 6.28 -51.75
CA PRO A 322 -62.60 5.92 -51.15
C PRO A 322 -61.92 7.15 -50.58
N ALA A 323 -61.42 7.01 -49.37
CA ALA A 323 -60.76 8.06 -48.67
C ALA A 323 -59.29 8.24 -49.20
N GLY A 324 -58.84 9.46 -49.28
CA GLY A 324 -57.53 9.83 -49.74
C GLY A 324 -56.43 9.45 -48.78
N SER A 325 -55.20 9.86 -49.01
CA SER A 325 -54.05 9.68 -48.13
C SER A 325 -53.51 11.04 -47.69
N VAL A 326 -53.10 11.12 -46.41
CA VAL A 326 -52.34 12.25 -45.87
C VAL A 326 -50.89 11.81 -45.70
N VAL A 327 -50.00 12.62 -46.27
CA VAL A 327 -48.56 12.38 -46.23
C VAL A 327 -47.90 13.56 -45.56
N THR A 328 -47.04 13.30 -44.58
CA THR A 328 -46.15 14.31 -43.98
C THR A 328 -44.71 14.01 -44.34
N LEU A 329 -43.97 15.06 -44.66
CA LEU A 329 -42.58 15.03 -45.10
C LEU A 329 -41.76 15.90 -44.12
N ARG A 330 -40.69 15.34 -43.58
CA ARG A 330 -39.80 16.07 -42.69
C ARG A 330 -38.35 15.93 -43.15
N ASP A 331 -37.67 17.08 -43.31
CA ASP A 331 -36.22 17.06 -43.57
C ASP A 331 -35.48 16.62 -42.31
N THR A 332 -34.81 15.47 -42.40
CA THR A 332 -34.03 14.89 -41.32
C THR A 332 -32.54 14.93 -41.56
N THR A 333 -32.08 15.58 -42.64
CA THR A 333 -30.67 15.64 -43.05
C THR A 333 -29.77 16.17 -41.94
N ALA A 334 -30.11 17.33 -41.38
CA ALA A 334 -29.33 17.95 -40.29
C ALA A 334 -29.38 17.11 -38.98
N LEU A 335 -30.55 16.50 -38.71
CA LEU A 335 -30.73 15.70 -37.48
C LEU A 335 -29.94 14.39 -37.54
N ARG A 336 -29.83 13.78 -38.71
CA ARG A 336 -29.03 12.57 -38.95
C ARG A 336 -27.55 12.86 -38.85
N VAL A 337 -27.07 13.95 -39.45
CA VAL A 337 -25.68 14.40 -39.34
C VAL A 337 -25.32 14.72 -37.87
N LEU A 338 -26.22 15.34 -37.11
CA LEU A 338 -26.03 15.61 -35.68
C LEU A 338 -26.06 14.32 -34.85
N SER A 339 -26.97 13.39 -35.20
CA SER A 339 -27.05 12.08 -34.52
C SER A 339 -25.79 11.26 -34.75
N ASP A 340 -25.32 11.17 -35.98
CA ASP A 340 -24.10 10.43 -36.33
C ASP A 340 -22.88 11.05 -35.67
N ARG A 341 -22.80 12.38 -35.61
CA ARG A 341 -21.75 13.09 -34.82
C ARG A 341 -21.87 12.87 -33.31
N ALA A 342 -23.09 12.80 -32.78
CA ALA A 342 -23.31 12.54 -31.38
C ALA A 342 -22.92 11.11 -31.00
N VAL A 343 -23.21 10.12 -31.84
CA VAL A 343 -22.79 8.74 -31.66
C VAL A 343 -21.26 8.64 -31.71
N GLU A 344 -20.64 9.23 -32.72
CA GLU A 344 -19.18 9.24 -32.89
C GLU A 344 -18.50 9.92 -31.70
N THR A 345 -19.03 11.05 -31.20
CA THR A 345 -18.52 11.73 -30.01
C THR A 345 -18.73 10.88 -28.75
N GLY A 346 -19.87 10.20 -28.65
CA GLY A 346 -20.17 9.29 -27.54
C GLY A 346 -19.19 8.10 -27.49
N GLU A 347 -18.90 7.48 -28.63
CA GLU A 347 -17.91 6.38 -28.71
C GLU A 347 -16.50 6.85 -28.35
N ARG A 348 -16.08 8.04 -28.76
CA ARG A 348 -14.81 8.64 -28.41
C ARG A 348 -14.69 8.91 -26.90
N LEU A 349 -15.72 9.51 -26.31
CA LEU A 349 -15.77 9.74 -24.86
C LEU A 349 -15.72 8.44 -24.07
N LYS A 350 -16.41 7.40 -24.54
CA LYS A 350 -16.39 6.08 -23.92
C LYS A 350 -15.01 5.44 -24.01
N LEU A 351 -14.33 5.54 -25.17
CA LEU A 351 -12.96 5.05 -25.33
C LEU A 351 -12.00 5.72 -24.32
N LEU A 352 -12.04 7.06 -24.23
CA LEU A 352 -11.19 7.82 -23.31
C LEU A 352 -11.53 7.57 -21.83
N SER A 353 -12.81 7.33 -21.51
CA SER A 353 -13.24 6.95 -20.17
C SER A 353 -12.73 5.57 -19.78
N ASP A 354 -12.92 4.58 -20.67
CA ASP A 354 -12.44 3.21 -20.49
C ASP A 354 -10.90 3.18 -20.34
N ALA A 355 -10.19 4.00 -21.14
CA ALA A 355 -8.74 4.18 -21.04
C ALA A 355 -8.32 4.67 -19.66
N GLY A 356 -9.02 5.69 -19.13
CA GLY A 356 -8.70 6.25 -17.82
C GLY A 356 -8.81 5.26 -16.67
N VAL A 357 -9.78 4.33 -16.75
CA VAL A 357 -9.99 3.30 -15.73
C VAL A 357 -9.04 2.12 -15.91
N ARG A 358 -8.94 1.59 -17.15
CA ARG A 358 -8.21 0.34 -17.40
C ARG A 358 -6.70 0.49 -17.41
N ILE A 359 -6.17 1.58 -17.97
CA ILE A 359 -4.71 1.80 -18.05
C ILE A 359 -4.14 2.05 -16.64
N ASN A 360 -4.90 2.67 -15.74
CA ASN A 360 -4.48 2.97 -14.37
C ASN A 360 -4.68 1.79 -13.38
N SER A 361 -5.04 0.60 -13.85
CA SER A 361 -5.36 -0.54 -12.99
C SER A 361 -4.15 -1.35 -12.55
N THR A 362 -2.94 -1.05 -13.04
CA THR A 362 -1.70 -1.77 -12.73
C THR A 362 -0.53 -0.81 -12.54
N LEU A 363 0.42 -1.22 -11.71
CA LEU A 363 1.71 -0.54 -11.52
C LEU A 363 2.86 -1.25 -12.24
N GLU A 364 2.56 -2.23 -13.11
CA GLU A 364 3.55 -2.92 -13.92
C GLU A 364 3.67 -2.25 -15.29
N LEU A 365 4.91 -2.05 -15.74
CA LEU A 365 5.20 -1.40 -17.04
C LEU A 365 4.59 -2.17 -18.20
N THR A 366 4.79 -3.50 -18.22
CA THR A 366 4.25 -4.38 -19.26
C THR A 366 2.72 -4.39 -19.22
N GLY A 367 2.14 -4.58 -18.04
CA GLY A 367 0.69 -4.55 -17.86
C GLY A 367 0.07 -3.22 -18.27
N THR A 368 0.72 -2.08 -17.99
CA THR A 368 0.26 -0.75 -18.44
C THR A 368 0.24 -0.65 -19.96
N ALA A 369 1.28 -1.15 -20.64
CA ALA A 369 1.38 -1.17 -22.09
C ALA A 369 0.30 -2.08 -22.72
N GLU A 370 0.08 -3.26 -22.17
CA GLU A 370 -0.98 -4.21 -22.60
C GLU A 370 -2.38 -3.60 -22.44
N LYS A 371 -2.65 -2.87 -21.35
CA LYS A 371 -3.94 -2.21 -21.14
C LYS A 371 -4.24 -1.13 -22.16
N LEU A 372 -3.24 -0.37 -22.61
CA LEU A 372 -3.43 0.56 -23.72
C LEU A 372 -3.83 -0.19 -24.99
N VAL A 373 -3.14 -1.27 -25.31
CA VAL A 373 -3.44 -2.13 -26.45
C VAL A 373 -4.88 -2.65 -26.38
N ASP A 374 -5.27 -3.23 -25.27
CA ASP A 374 -6.61 -3.79 -25.02
C ASP A 374 -7.75 -2.74 -25.17
N VAL A 375 -7.46 -1.50 -24.80
CA VAL A 375 -8.44 -0.40 -24.93
C VAL A 375 -8.57 0.08 -26.36
N ALA A 376 -7.44 0.16 -27.07
CA ALA A 376 -7.39 0.74 -28.40
C ALA A 376 -7.79 -0.27 -29.51
N VAL A 377 -7.54 -1.55 -29.33
CA VAL A 377 -7.91 -2.62 -30.28
C VAL A 377 -9.26 -3.24 -29.86
N PRO A 378 -10.20 -3.48 -30.77
CA PRO A 378 -10.27 -3.04 -32.15
C PRO A 378 -10.94 -1.67 -32.33
N ARG A 379 -11.27 -0.97 -31.26
CA ARG A 379 -12.15 0.23 -31.30
C ARG A 379 -11.51 1.40 -32.03
N PHE A 380 -10.25 1.69 -31.79
CA PHE A 380 -9.53 2.84 -32.31
C PHE A 380 -8.62 2.47 -33.49
N ALA A 381 -7.89 1.34 -33.36
CA ALA A 381 -6.93 0.88 -34.37
C ALA A 381 -7.10 -0.62 -34.62
N ASP A 382 -6.62 -1.10 -35.77
CA ASP A 382 -6.61 -2.53 -36.08
C ASP A 382 -5.40 -3.23 -35.46
N ILE A 383 -4.27 -2.53 -35.39
CA ILE A 383 -3.04 -2.97 -34.72
C ILE A 383 -2.52 -1.84 -33.86
N VAL A 384 -2.01 -2.18 -32.68
CA VAL A 384 -1.35 -1.24 -31.76
C VAL A 384 -0.07 -1.87 -31.25
N ALA A 385 1.02 -1.09 -31.23
CA ALA A 385 2.25 -1.45 -30.53
C ALA A 385 2.62 -0.35 -29.55
N VAL A 386 3.07 -0.78 -28.36
CA VAL A 386 3.65 0.09 -27.33
C VAL A 386 5.09 -0.31 -27.14
N GLU A 387 5.97 0.67 -27.18
CA GLU A 387 7.41 0.48 -27.12
C GLU A 387 7.99 1.42 -26.05
N LEU A 388 8.74 0.85 -25.12
CA LEU A 388 9.36 1.60 -24.02
C LEU A 388 10.88 1.62 -24.17
N LEU A 389 11.51 2.72 -23.75
CA LEU A 389 12.97 2.84 -23.75
C LEU A 389 13.59 1.96 -22.67
N ASP A 390 14.77 1.41 -22.94
CA ASP A 390 15.51 0.52 -22.02
C ASP A 390 15.65 1.05 -20.58
N PRO A 391 15.99 2.33 -20.36
CA PRO A 391 16.05 2.87 -19.00
C PRO A 391 14.70 2.78 -18.28
N VAL A 392 13.59 3.03 -18.99
CA VAL A 392 12.24 2.96 -18.39
C VAL A 392 11.94 1.57 -17.88
N LEU A 393 12.30 0.53 -18.63
CA LEU A 393 12.11 -0.87 -18.23
C LEU A 393 12.92 -1.22 -16.97
N ARG A 394 14.04 -0.53 -16.74
CA ARG A 394 14.85 -0.66 -15.52
C ARG A 394 14.42 0.29 -14.39
N GLY A 395 13.36 1.08 -14.59
CA GLY A 395 12.92 2.07 -13.62
C GLY A 395 13.68 3.40 -13.67
N GLU A 396 14.63 3.55 -14.58
CA GLU A 396 15.48 4.73 -14.74
C GLU A 396 14.81 5.79 -15.61
N GLU A 397 15.23 7.03 -15.46
CA GLU A 397 14.78 8.13 -16.30
C GLU A 397 15.67 8.20 -17.56
N PRO A 398 15.08 8.08 -18.76
CA PRO A 398 15.86 8.17 -19.98
C PRO A 398 16.33 9.60 -20.24
N GLU A 399 17.60 9.76 -20.60
CA GLU A 399 18.23 11.03 -20.91
C GLU A 399 18.34 11.25 -22.44
N PRO A 400 18.07 12.46 -22.94
CA PRO A 400 18.35 12.80 -24.33
C PRO A 400 19.87 12.94 -24.57
N PRO A 401 20.37 12.73 -25.81
CA PRO A 401 19.61 12.42 -27.02
C PRO A 401 19.17 10.95 -27.09
N TYR A 402 17.96 10.69 -27.65
CA TYR A 402 17.42 9.34 -27.83
C TYR A 402 17.87 8.73 -29.17
N GLU A 403 19.06 9.07 -29.65
CA GLU A 403 19.60 8.55 -30.92
C GLU A 403 20.81 7.65 -30.69
N PRO A 404 20.81 6.43 -31.29
CA PRO A 404 19.74 5.83 -32.10
C PRO A 404 18.52 5.45 -31.27
N LEU A 405 17.31 5.75 -31.79
CA LEU A 405 16.05 5.36 -31.15
C LEU A 405 15.90 3.84 -31.22
N ALA A 406 16.04 3.18 -30.08
CA ALA A 406 16.05 1.72 -29.97
C ALA A 406 15.23 1.24 -28.77
N PRO A 407 13.90 1.44 -28.77
CA PRO A 407 13.03 0.99 -27.70
C PRO A 407 12.79 -0.52 -27.77
N HIS A 408 12.33 -1.10 -26.66
CA HIS A 408 11.78 -2.44 -26.60
C HIS A 408 10.28 -2.44 -26.85
N ARG A 409 9.83 -3.34 -27.69
CA ARG A 409 8.42 -3.57 -27.95
C ARG A 409 7.78 -4.31 -26.78
N THR A 410 7.07 -3.55 -25.95
CA THR A 410 6.57 -4.03 -24.66
C THR A 410 5.20 -4.70 -24.80
N ALA A 411 4.33 -4.19 -25.69
CA ALA A 411 3.02 -4.78 -25.96
C ALA A 411 2.61 -4.61 -27.43
N VAL A 412 1.90 -5.60 -27.96
CA VAL A 412 1.32 -5.58 -29.31
C VAL A 412 -0.05 -6.25 -29.27
N GLY A 413 -1.02 -5.71 -30.01
CA GLY A 413 -2.32 -6.33 -30.18
C GLY A 413 -2.93 -6.05 -31.55
N GLY A 414 -3.91 -6.89 -31.93
CA GLY A 414 -4.58 -6.84 -33.21
C GLY A 414 -3.83 -7.50 -34.39
N ALA A 415 -2.60 -7.97 -34.18
CA ALA A 415 -1.85 -8.68 -35.21
C ALA A 415 -2.37 -10.13 -35.36
N PRO A 416 -2.44 -10.69 -36.63
CA PRO A 416 -2.78 -12.09 -36.82
C PRO A 416 -1.80 -13.01 -36.11
N ALA A 417 -2.30 -14.04 -35.42
CA ALA A 417 -1.48 -14.97 -34.66
C ALA A 417 -0.51 -15.80 -35.54
N GLU A 418 -0.87 -16.05 -36.81
CA GLU A 418 -0.13 -16.91 -37.72
C GLU A 418 1.11 -16.24 -38.35
N ALA A 419 1.19 -14.92 -38.36
CA ALA A 419 2.34 -14.18 -38.87
C ALA A 419 2.48 -12.86 -38.08
N PRO A 420 3.07 -12.88 -36.88
CA PRO A 420 3.22 -11.67 -36.10
C PRO A 420 4.15 -10.70 -36.83
N LEU A 421 3.56 -9.61 -37.33
CA LEU A 421 4.30 -8.47 -37.89
C LEU A 421 5.29 -7.90 -36.90
N PHE A 422 4.98 -8.08 -35.63
CA PHE A 422 5.71 -7.51 -34.50
C PHE A 422 5.80 -8.54 -33.37
N ARG A 423 7.01 -8.72 -32.84
CA ARG A 423 7.23 -9.61 -31.68
C ARG A 423 7.36 -8.79 -30.41
N VAL A 424 6.68 -9.19 -29.38
CA VAL A 424 6.87 -8.63 -28.03
C VAL A 424 8.27 -9.02 -27.52
N GLY A 425 8.95 -8.13 -26.80
CA GLY A 425 10.30 -8.32 -26.30
C GLY A 425 11.41 -7.98 -27.31
N GLU A 426 11.08 -7.67 -28.56
CA GLU A 426 12.06 -7.30 -29.59
C GLU A 426 12.54 -5.86 -29.38
N ARG A 427 13.85 -5.67 -29.49
CA ARG A 427 14.47 -4.34 -29.53
C ARG A 427 14.44 -3.82 -30.96
N VAL A 428 13.72 -2.74 -31.19
CA VAL A 428 13.51 -2.15 -32.50
C VAL A 428 14.41 -0.94 -32.68
N VAL A 429 15.22 -0.93 -33.75
CA VAL A 429 16.07 0.23 -34.07
C VAL A 429 15.41 1.03 -35.19
N TYR A 430 15.02 2.27 -34.91
CA TYR A 430 14.39 3.15 -35.87
C TYR A 430 15.41 4.08 -36.54
N ALA A 431 15.35 4.13 -37.88
CA ALA A 431 16.16 5.09 -38.63
C ALA A 431 15.66 6.54 -38.35
N PRO A 432 16.52 7.54 -38.45
CA PRO A 432 16.16 8.95 -38.18
C PRO A 432 15.02 9.51 -39.02
N SER A 433 14.81 8.95 -40.21
CA SER A 433 13.74 9.36 -41.17
C SER A 433 12.36 8.81 -40.81
N THR A 434 12.26 7.82 -39.90
CA THR A 434 10.99 7.14 -39.59
C THR A 434 10.02 8.07 -38.85
N PRO A 435 8.69 7.86 -39.00
CA PRO A 435 7.68 8.57 -38.22
C PRO A 435 7.90 8.48 -36.71
N GLN A 436 8.38 7.35 -36.24
CA GLN A 436 8.69 7.07 -34.82
C GLN A 436 9.83 7.98 -34.32
N SER A 437 10.96 8.03 -35.03
CA SER A 437 12.07 8.91 -34.70
C SER A 437 11.66 10.37 -34.78
N ARG A 438 10.85 10.74 -35.77
CA ARG A 438 10.31 12.10 -35.90
C ARG A 438 9.43 12.48 -34.73
N ALA A 439 8.51 11.58 -34.29
CA ALA A 439 7.63 11.82 -33.16
C ALA A 439 8.42 12.02 -31.84
N VAL A 440 9.43 11.20 -31.59
CA VAL A 440 10.29 11.32 -30.40
C VAL A 440 11.09 12.63 -30.42
N ARG A 441 11.70 12.98 -31.55
CA ARG A 441 12.52 14.19 -31.72
C ARG A 441 11.69 15.47 -31.59
N THR A 442 10.49 15.51 -32.19
CA THR A 442 9.62 16.70 -32.13
C THR A 442 8.80 16.75 -30.84
N GLY A 443 8.63 15.62 -30.17
CA GLY A 443 7.75 15.47 -29.02
C GLY A 443 6.26 15.59 -29.37
N ALA A 444 5.89 15.47 -30.64
CA ALA A 444 4.53 15.61 -31.17
C ALA A 444 4.07 14.33 -31.86
N ALA A 445 2.77 14.12 -31.86
CA ALA A 445 2.17 13.02 -32.60
C ALA A 445 2.39 13.20 -34.11
N VAL A 446 2.63 12.10 -34.81
CA VAL A 446 2.85 12.08 -36.27
C VAL A 446 1.78 11.19 -36.90
N LEU A 447 1.00 11.78 -37.80
CA LEU A 447 0.06 11.09 -38.67
C LEU A 447 0.71 10.83 -40.03
N LEU A 448 0.69 9.59 -40.50
CA LEU A 448 1.13 9.23 -41.82
C LEU A 448 0.03 8.43 -42.53
N GLN A 449 -0.28 8.84 -43.79
CA GLN A 449 -1.12 8.04 -44.69
C GLN A 449 -0.18 7.28 -45.62
N ALA A 450 -0.31 5.98 -45.70
CA ALA A 450 0.50 5.12 -46.56
C ALA A 450 -0.03 5.23 -47.99
N ASP A 451 0.58 6.09 -48.77
CA ASP A 451 0.44 6.11 -50.25
C ASP A 451 1.54 5.19 -50.81
N PRO A 452 1.20 4.33 -51.80
CA PRO A 452 2.19 3.49 -52.49
C PRO A 452 3.36 4.27 -53.11
N THR A 453 3.18 5.60 -53.28
CA THR A 453 4.21 6.50 -53.84
C THR A 453 5.11 7.14 -52.80
N SER A 454 4.75 7.09 -51.52
CA SER A 454 5.48 7.70 -50.37
C SER A 454 6.42 6.76 -49.62
N THR A 455 6.94 5.71 -50.29
CA THR A 455 7.77 4.66 -49.70
C THR A 455 9.12 5.12 -49.12
N GLY A 456 9.51 6.41 -49.34
CA GLY A 456 10.79 6.97 -48.87
C GLY A 456 10.88 7.25 -47.37
N GLU A 457 9.76 7.30 -46.64
CA GLU A 457 9.74 7.60 -45.19
C GLU A 457 9.81 6.35 -44.34
N TRP A 458 9.77 5.15 -44.90
CA TRP A 458 9.78 3.87 -44.21
C TRP A 458 11.05 3.09 -44.52
N PRO A 459 11.58 2.28 -43.55
CA PRO A 459 12.61 1.30 -43.89
C PRO A 459 12.06 0.35 -44.97
N ALA A 460 12.80 0.19 -46.06
CA ALA A 460 12.30 -0.48 -47.28
C ALA A 460 11.72 -1.89 -47.06
N GLY A 461 12.14 -2.60 -46.06
CA GLY A 461 11.61 -3.93 -45.71
C GLY A 461 10.33 -3.91 -44.86
N GLU A 462 10.14 -2.91 -43.98
CA GLU A 462 8.96 -2.78 -43.12
C GLU A 462 7.78 -2.18 -43.89
N ALA A 463 8.02 -1.18 -44.69
CA ALA A 463 6.99 -0.56 -45.55
C ALA A 463 6.27 -1.59 -46.40
N ARG A 464 7.02 -2.50 -47.00
CA ARG A 464 6.47 -3.56 -47.85
C ARG A 464 5.60 -4.52 -47.09
N ARG A 465 6.07 -4.96 -45.89
CA ARG A 465 5.30 -5.87 -45.03
C ARG A 465 4.00 -5.23 -44.52
N LEU A 466 4.02 -3.95 -44.16
CA LEU A 466 2.84 -3.23 -43.69
C LEU A 466 1.80 -3.05 -44.84
N LEU A 467 2.26 -2.75 -46.03
CA LEU A 467 1.40 -2.63 -47.22
C LEU A 467 0.82 -3.98 -47.65
N ASP A 468 1.58 -5.06 -47.57
CA ASP A 468 1.14 -6.43 -47.85
C ASP A 468 0.04 -6.87 -46.87
N HIS A 469 0.08 -6.40 -45.62
CA HIS A 469 -0.98 -6.59 -44.61
C HIS A 469 -2.15 -5.59 -44.75
N GLY A 470 -2.15 -4.77 -45.80
CA GLY A 470 -3.23 -3.85 -46.10
C GLY A 470 -3.28 -2.58 -45.25
N ILE A 471 -2.25 -2.27 -44.48
CA ILE A 471 -2.19 -1.05 -43.66
C ILE A 471 -2.11 0.18 -44.54
N ARG A 472 -2.95 1.20 -44.27
CA ARG A 472 -3.05 2.42 -45.05
C ARG A 472 -2.77 3.71 -44.26
N SER A 473 -2.88 3.69 -42.97
CA SER A 473 -2.56 4.85 -42.14
C SER A 473 -2.01 4.45 -40.78
N LEU A 474 -1.16 5.29 -40.25
CA LEU A 474 -0.64 5.14 -38.87
C LEU A 474 -0.63 6.48 -38.14
N ILE A 475 -0.76 6.38 -36.86
CA ILE A 475 -0.43 7.47 -35.91
C ILE A 475 0.63 6.95 -34.97
N THR A 476 1.74 7.68 -34.85
CA THR A 476 2.77 7.44 -33.81
C THR A 476 2.78 8.60 -32.85
N VAL A 477 2.71 8.29 -31.56
CA VAL A 477 2.68 9.29 -30.48
C VAL A 477 3.77 8.98 -29.46
N PRO A 478 4.61 9.95 -29.08
CA PRO A 478 5.58 9.74 -28.01
C PRO A 478 4.87 9.73 -26.66
N LEU A 479 5.22 8.79 -25.82
CA LEU A 479 4.77 8.72 -24.43
C LEU A 479 5.64 9.67 -23.60
N ARG A 480 5.17 10.91 -23.41
CA ARG A 480 5.95 11.95 -22.71
C ARG A 480 5.28 12.35 -21.41
N PHE A 481 6.10 12.42 -20.39
CA PHE A 481 5.71 12.96 -19.09
C PHE A 481 6.75 13.98 -18.60
N ARG A 482 6.30 15.17 -18.20
CA ARG A 482 7.16 16.28 -17.73
C ARG A 482 8.35 16.61 -18.65
N GLY A 483 8.15 16.46 -19.94
CA GLY A 483 9.18 16.75 -20.95
C GLY A 483 10.07 15.56 -21.30
N VAL A 484 10.06 14.49 -20.51
CA VAL A 484 10.84 13.26 -20.75
C VAL A 484 10.06 12.30 -21.63
N THR A 485 10.69 11.73 -22.64
CA THR A 485 10.10 10.67 -23.48
C THR A 485 10.40 9.31 -22.86
N LEU A 486 9.35 8.60 -22.49
CA LEU A 486 9.43 7.26 -21.87
C LEU A 486 9.38 6.14 -22.92
N GLY A 487 8.77 6.41 -24.06
CA GLY A 487 8.54 5.45 -25.13
C GLY A 487 7.67 6.03 -26.23
N LEU A 488 7.02 5.17 -26.97
CA LEU A 488 6.09 5.56 -28.02
C LEU A 488 4.94 4.54 -28.15
N ALA A 489 3.81 5.00 -28.63
CA ALA A 489 2.68 4.17 -29.03
C ALA A 489 2.40 4.39 -30.52
N THR A 490 2.27 3.32 -31.28
CA THR A 490 1.94 3.37 -32.70
C THR A 490 0.63 2.63 -32.97
N PHE A 491 -0.25 3.27 -33.68
CA PHE A 491 -1.59 2.80 -34.04
C PHE A 491 -1.66 2.66 -35.55
N TRP A 492 -2.19 1.53 -36.07
CA TRP A 492 -2.34 1.29 -37.50
C TRP A 492 -3.79 0.96 -37.86
N ARG A 493 -4.24 1.48 -39.05
CA ARG A 493 -5.51 1.11 -39.66
C ARG A 493 -5.30 0.48 -41.04
N ALA A 494 -6.03 -0.60 -41.29
CA ALA A 494 -6.02 -1.34 -42.52
C ALA A 494 -7.09 -0.83 -43.52
N ARG A 495 -7.12 -1.39 -44.72
CA ARG A 495 -7.99 -0.95 -45.86
C ARG A 495 -9.49 -0.99 -45.59
N HIS A 496 -9.94 -1.81 -44.68
CA HIS A 496 -11.36 -1.99 -44.33
C HIS A 496 -11.91 -0.85 -43.46
N ARG A 497 -11.07 0.04 -42.96
CA ARG A 497 -11.45 1.22 -42.18
C ARG A 497 -11.06 2.51 -42.83
N ALA A 498 -11.77 3.59 -42.50
CA ALA A 498 -11.37 4.93 -42.90
C ALA A 498 -9.97 5.25 -42.37
N PRO A 499 -9.09 5.87 -43.14
CA PRO A 499 -7.78 6.28 -42.65
C PRO A 499 -7.91 7.25 -41.49
N PHE A 500 -6.87 7.32 -40.63
CA PHE A 500 -6.82 8.27 -39.52
C PHE A 500 -6.90 9.72 -40.04
N GLY A 501 -7.62 10.55 -39.27
CA GLY A 501 -7.72 12.00 -39.50
C GLY A 501 -7.19 12.79 -38.28
N GLU A 502 -7.26 14.12 -38.38
CA GLU A 502 -6.80 15.06 -37.33
C GLU A 502 -7.50 14.82 -35.99
N THR A 503 -8.75 14.43 -36.01
CA THR A 503 -9.50 14.11 -34.78
C THR A 503 -8.97 12.85 -34.12
N ASP A 504 -8.57 11.85 -34.90
CA ASP A 504 -7.95 10.63 -34.37
C ASP A 504 -6.56 10.92 -33.77
N LEU A 505 -5.83 11.87 -34.40
CA LEU A 505 -4.54 12.33 -33.89
C LEU A 505 -4.69 12.91 -32.45
N ALA A 506 -5.73 13.70 -32.23
CA ALA A 506 -6.01 14.25 -30.89
C ALA A 506 -6.35 13.16 -29.86
N ILE A 507 -7.15 12.14 -30.27
CA ILE A 507 -7.49 10.99 -29.41
C ILE A 507 -6.25 10.18 -29.08
N ALA A 508 -5.41 9.88 -30.06
CA ALA A 508 -4.15 9.17 -29.86
C ALA A 508 -3.23 9.94 -28.89
N GLY A 509 -3.17 11.27 -29.01
CA GLY A 509 -2.44 12.14 -28.11
C GLY A 509 -2.94 12.04 -26.65
N GLU A 510 -4.27 12.06 -26.46
CA GLU A 510 -4.86 11.93 -25.12
C GLU A 510 -4.60 10.55 -24.50
N LEU A 511 -4.72 9.47 -25.30
CA LEU A 511 -4.38 8.12 -24.86
C LEU A 511 -2.91 8.03 -24.45
N ALA A 512 -2.01 8.62 -25.24
CA ALA A 512 -0.58 8.64 -24.99
C ALA A 512 -0.23 9.42 -23.71
N VAL A 513 -0.84 10.57 -23.46
CA VAL A 513 -0.63 11.35 -22.23
C VAL A 513 -1.05 10.55 -21.02
N ARG A 514 -2.21 9.92 -21.02
CA ARG A 514 -2.67 9.07 -19.92
C ARG A 514 -1.76 7.88 -19.69
N THR A 515 -1.36 7.22 -20.77
CA THR A 515 -0.43 6.09 -20.70
C THR A 515 0.93 6.53 -20.17
N ALA A 516 1.44 7.67 -20.59
CA ALA A 516 2.72 8.19 -20.13
C ALA A 516 2.73 8.47 -18.63
N VAL A 517 1.63 9.00 -18.06
CA VAL A 517 1.47 9.17 -16.60
C VAL A 517 1.53 7.82 -15.89
N CYS A 518 0.81 6.81 -16.40
CA CYS A 518 0.78 5.48 -15.78
C CYS A 518 2.13 4.76 -15.92
N VAL A 519 2.80 4.91 -17.08
CA VAL A 519 4.16 4.37 -17.30
C VAL A 519 5.17 5.05 -16.37
N ASP A 520 5.11 6.38 -16.15
CA ASP A 520 6.01 7.04 -15.21
C ASP A 520 5.77 6.57 -13.76
N ASN A 521 4.52 6.40 -13.36
CA ASN A 521 4.18 5.83 -12.06
C ASN A 521 4.72 4.40 -11.92
N ALA A 522 4.51 3.54 -12.92
CA ALA A 522 5.02 2.19 -12.94
C ALA A 522 6.57 2.15 -12.93
N ARG A 523 7.23 3.04 -13.69
CA ARG A 523 8.69 3.21 -13.70
C ARG A 523 9.23 3.56 -12.32
N ARG A 524 8.61 4.53 -11.64
CA ARG A 524 9.00 4.91 -10.27
C ARG A 524 8.83 3.76 -9.31
N TYR A 525 7.71 3.07 -9.39
CA TYR A 525 7.47 1.88 -8.60
C TYR A 525 8.54 0.81 -8.85
N THR A 526 8.87 0.52 -10.12
CA THR A 526 9.94 -0.42 -10.50
C THR A 526 11.28 0.01 -9.93
N ARG A 527 11.61 1.31 -10.01
CA ARG A 527 12.87 1.86 -9.45
C ARG A 527 12.95 1.67 -7.94
N GLU A 528 11.90 2.06 -7.22
CA GLU A 528 11.84 1.91 -5.78
C GLU A 528 11.96 0.44 -5.40
N HIS A 529 11.19 -0.43 -6.05
CA HIS A 529 11.22 -1.87 -5.80
C HIS A 529 12.60 -2.49 -6.08
N THR A 530 13.22 -2.15 -7.21
CA THR A 530 14.56 -2.64 -7.57
C THR A 530 15.61 -2.14 -6.57
N MET A 531 15.55 -0.87 -6.17
CA MET A 531 16.49 -0.28 -5.22
C MET A 531 16.38 -0.93 -3.84
N VAL A 532 15.14 -1.13 -3.35
CA VAL A 532 14.92 -1.76 -2.05
C VAL A 532 15.34 -3.24 -2.08
N THR A 533 15.03 -3.96 -3.17
CA THR A 533 15.46 -5.36 -3.34
C THR A 533 16.99 -5.48 -3.40
N ALA A 534 17.67 -4.57 -4.10
CA ALA A 534 19.12 -4.54 -4.15
C ALA A 534 19.74 -4.23 -2.77
N LEU A 535 19.16 -3.28 -2.04
CA LEU A 535 19.60 -2.96 -0.67
C LEU A 535 19.42 -4.17 0.25
N GLN A 536 18.27 -4.83 0.22
CA GLN A 536 18.03 -6.02 1.03
C GLN A 536 19.02 -7.15 0.71
N ARG A 537 19.28 -7.42 -0.57
CA ARG A 537 20.28 -8.41 -0.97
C ARG A 537 21.69 -8.07 -0.45
N THR A 538 22.02 -6.78 -0.40
CA THR A 538 23.31 -6.32 0.14
C THR A 538 23.35 -6.46 1.67
N LEU A 539 22.21 -6.29 2.34
CA LEU A 539 22.10 -6.38 3.79
C LEU A 539 21.93 -7.82 4.30
N LEU A 540 21.47 -8.75 3.47
CA LEU A 540 21.44 -10.18 3.80
C LEU A 540 22.85 -10.80 3.70
N PRO A 541 23.12 -11.95 4.38
CA PRO A 541 24.38 -12.64 4.24
C PRO A 541 24.64 -13.03 2.79
N GLY A 542 25.80 -12.69 2.24
CA GLY A 542 26.22 -13.13 0.88
C GLY A 542 26.52 -14.63 0.79
N GLY A 543 26.59 -15.32 1.92
CA GLY A 543 26.73 -16.74 2.14
C GLY A 543 26.73 -17.01 3.63
N LEU A 544 26.38 -18.21 4.04
CA LEU A 544 26.50 -18.60 5.44
C LEU A 544 27.99 -18.86 5.76
N PRO A 545 28.45 -18.44 6.93
CA PRO A 545 29.82 -18.67 7.34
C PRO A 545 30.07 -20.16 7.48
N ASP A 546 31.23 -20.60 7.01
CA ASP A 546 31.67 -21.96 7.21
C ASP A 546 31.96 -22.21 8.70
N GLN A 547 31.34 -23.25 9.30
CA GLN A 547 31.41 -23.56 10.72
C GLN A 547 31.05 -25.05 10.92
N ASP A 548 31.52 -25.66 12.02
CA ASP A 548 31.42 -27.10 12.25
C ASP A 548 30.28 -27.52 13.18
N ALA A 549 29.72 -26.57 13.99
CA ALA A 549 28.67 -26.84 14.97
C ALA A 549 27.32 -27.23 14.33
N VAL A 550 27.02 -26.73 13.15
CA VAL A 550 25.85 -27.10 12.35
C VAL A 550 26.20 -27.10 10.87
N GLU A 551 25.44 -27.85 10.08
CA GLU A 551 25.34 -27.66 8.63
C GLU A 551 24.10 -26.82 8.35
N ALA A 552 24.25 -25.69 7.68
CA ALA A 552 23.13 -24.76 7.56
C ALA A 552 22.86 -24.37 6.11
N ALA A 553 21.59 -24.19 5.77
CA ALA A 553 21.13 -23.59 4.52
C ALA A 553 20.00 -22.59 4.79
N ALA A 554 19.90 -21.60 3.96
CA ALA A 554 18.86 -20.60 4.07
C ALA A 554 18.20 -20.26 2.73
N ARG A 555 16.97 -19.82 2.77
CA ARG A 555 16.23 -19.28 1.63
C ARG A 555 15.52 -18.00 2.04
N TYR A 556 15.46 -17.08 1.10
CA TYR A 556 14.75 -15.82 1.25
C TYR A 556 13.87 -15.56 0.04
N LEU A 557 12.63 -15.15 0.27
CA LEU A 557 11.67 -14.72 -0.75
C LEU A 557 10.99 -13.42 -0.31
N PRO A 558 11.14 -12.33 -1.06
CA PRO A 558 10.41 -11.11 -0.78
C PRO A 558 8.92 -11.27 -1.11
N ALA A 559 8.05 -10.60 -0.37
CA ALA A 559 6.61 -10.57 -0.63
C ALA A 559 6.27 -9.87 -1.95
N PRO A 560 5.20 -10.29 -2.67
CA PRO A 560 4.84 -9.72 -3.98
C PRO A 560 4.48 -8.23 -3.95
N GLY A 561 4.06 -7.67 -2.83
CA GLY A 561 3.58 -6.29 -2.70
C GLY A 561 4.59 -5.28 -2.21
N GLY A 562 5.81 -5.67 -1.98
CA GLY A 562 6.86 -4.79 -1.46
C GLY A 562 7.89 -5.57 -0.66
N THR A 563 9.04 -5.00 -0.53
CA THR A 563 10.12 -5.59 0.23
C THR A 563 9.87 -5.33 1.72
N GLY A 564 9.65 -6.39 2.48
CA GLY A 564 9.57 -6.35 3.94
C GLY A 564 10.97 -6.32 4.57
N GLY A 565 11.03 -6.56 5.87
CA GLY A 565 12.26 -6.50 6.66
C GLY A 565 12.65 -7.83 7.30
N SER A 566 12.40 -8.98 6.66
CA SER A 566 12.81 -10.28 7.20
C SER A 566 14.29 -10.55 6.93
N TRP A 567 14.96 -11.19 7.88
CA TRP A 567 16.38 -11.59 7.73
C TRP A 567 16.65 -12.90 8.45
N PHE A 568 17.81 -13.47 8.15
CA PHE A 568 18.42 -14.60 8.86
C PHE A 568 19.92 -14.37 9.05
N ASP A 569 20.50 -15.04 10.02
CA ASP A 569 21.95 -15.07 10.20
C ASP A 569 22.41 -16.36 10.89
N VAL A 570 23.66 -16.74 10.61
CA VAL A 570 24.39 -17.81 11.29
C VAL A 570 25.68 -17.23 11.77
N ILE A 571 25.86 -17.14 13.09
CA ILE A 571 26.99 -16.42 13.69
C ILE A 571 27.81 -17.39 14.52
N PRO A 572 29.06 -17.72 14.10
CA PRO A 572 29.95 -18.56 14.89
C PRO A 572 30.28 -17.90 16.22
N LEU A 573 30.09 -18.64 17.29
CA LEU A 573 30.42 -18.26 18.65
C LEU A 573 31.66 -19.02 19.13
N PRO A 574 32.38 -18.48 20.10
CA PRO A 574 33.48 -19.18 20.73
C PRO A 574 33.06 -20.50 21.40
N GLY A 575 33.98 -21.48 21.42
CA GLY A 575 33.75 -22.72 22.13
C GLY A 575 32.89 -23.73 21.37
N ALA A 576 33.04 -23.78 20.02
CA ALA A 576 32.31 -24.69 19.14
C ALA A 576 30.78 -24.50 19.24
N ARG A 577 30.37 -23.28 19.40
CA ARG A 577 28.95 -22.87 19.45
C ARG A 577 28.57 -22.03 18.23
N VAL A 578 27.29 -21.97 17.94
CA VAL A 578 26.75 -21.17 16.85
C VAL A 578 25.44 -20.51 17.28
N ALA A 579 25.26 -19.26 16.92
CA ALA A 579 23.99 -18.60 17.02
C ALA A 579 23.25 -18.67 15.67
N LEU A 580 21.97 -19.02 15.73
CA LEU A 580 21.04 -19.08 14.62
C LEU A 580 19.99 -18.01 14.84
N VAL A 581 19.75 -17.21 13.84
CA VAL A 581 18.85 -16.04 13.96
C VAL A 581 17.87 -15.99 12.79
N VAL A 582 16.62 -15.75 13.08
CA VAL A 582 15.61 -15.32 12.12
C VAL A 582 14.86 -14.14 12.71
N GLY A 583 14.74 -13.08 11.95
CA GLY A 583 14.05 -11.88 12.42
C GLY A 583 13.17 -11.25 11.34
N LYS A 584 12.30 -10.36 11.79
CA LYS A 584 11.35 -9.65 10.96
C LYS A 584 11.13 -8.24 11.52
N VAL A 585 11.16 -7.24 10.66
CA VAL A 585 10.76 -5.86 10.98
C VAL A 585 9.33 -5.64 10.53
N ALA A 586 8.55 -4.92 11.31
CA ALA A 586 7.22 -4.47 10.92
C ALA A 586 7.31 -3.42 9.79
N GLY A 587 6.38 -3.47 8.82
CA GLY A 587 6.32 -2.55 7.69
C GLY A 587 7.00 -3.07 6.42
N GLN A 588 7.04 -2.22 5.40
CA GLN A 588 7.51 -2.55 4.06
C GLN A 588 8.35 -1.42 3.46
N GLY A 589 9.10 -1.72 2.40
CA GLY A 589 9.84 -0.74 1.62
C GLY A 589 11.23 -0.41 2.19
N LEU A 590 11.79 0.71 1.74
CA LEU A 590 13.16 1.12 2.04
C LEU A 590 13.44 1.24 3.54
N HIS A 591 12.46 1.75 4.29
CA HIS A 591 12.61 1.96 5.73
C HIS A 591 12.72 0.63 6.49
N ALA A 592 11.86 -0.35 6.15
CA ALA A 592 11.93 -1.68 6.75
C ALA A 592 13.26 -2.37 6.43
N ALA A 593 13.76 -2.26 5.19
CA ALA A 593 15.05 -2.81 4.79
C ALA A 593 16.23 -2.15 5.55
N ALA A 594 16.23 -0.82 5.68
CA ALA A 594 17.26 -0.10 6.43
C ALA A 594 17.26 -0.47 7.92
N THR A 595 16.06 -0.57 8.51
CA THR A 595 15.88 -1.00 9.90
C THR A 595 16.33 -2.43 10.11
N MET A 596 15.99 -3.33 9.21
CA MET A 596 16.46 -4.72 9.21
C MET A 596 18.00 -4.78 9.25
N GLY A 597 18.67 -3.99 8.42
CA GLY A 597 20.14 -3.91 8.43
C GLY A 597 20.71 -3.44 9.79
N ARG A 598 20.07 -2.44 10.41
CA ARG A 598 20.46 -1.95 11.76
C ARG A 598 20.25 -3.03 12.82
N LEU A 599 19.09 -3.70 12.82
CA LEU A 599 18.80 -4.76 13.80
C LEU A 599 19.70 -5.97 13.61
N ARG A 600 19.94 -6.39 12.36
CA ARG A 600 20.89 -7.48 12.08
C ARG A 600 22.30 -7.15 12.61
N THR A 601 22.79 -5.94 12.33
CA THR A 601 24.10 -5.50 12.83
C THR A 601 24.13 -5.46 14.36
N ALA A 602 23.04 -5.02 15.00
CA ALA A 602 22.94 -5.02 16.45
C ALA A 602 22.97 -6.45 17.02
N VAL A 603 22.24 -7.39 16.41
CA VAL A 603 22.31 -8.81 16.81
C VAL A 603 23.73 -9.34 16.71
N GLN A 604 24.45 -9.07 15.60
CA GLN A 604 25.84 -9.50 15.45
C GLN A 604 26.75 -8.92 16.54
N ASN A 605 26.58 -7.62 16.88
CA ASN A 605 27.36 -6.95 17.91
C ASN A 605 27.06 -7.51 19.31
N PHE A 606 25.76 -7.73 19.66
CA PHE A 606 25.39 -8.32 20.95
C PHE A 606 25.80 -9.80 21.04
N THR A 607 25.70 -10.54 19.92
CA THR A 607 26.21 -11.92 19.84
C THR A 607 27.72 -11.98 20.09
N ALA A 608 28.49 -10.97 19.65
CA ALA A 608 29.93 -10.90 19.91
C ALA A 608 30.26 -10.65 21.40
N LEU A 609 29.29 -10.16 22.19
CA LEU A 609 29.40 -10.04 23.64
C LEU A 609 29.15 -11.37 24.39
N ASP A 610 28.73 -12.40 23.66
CA ASP A 610 28.43 -13.74 24.16
C ASP A 610 27.38 -13.77 25.30
N VAL A 611 26.36 -12.91 25.17
CA VAL A 611 25.24 -12.83 26.11
C VAL A 611 24.21 -13.93 25.87
N PRO A 612 23.46 -14.34 26.90
CA PRO A 612 22.35 -15.29 26.76
C PRO A 612 21.25 -14.78 25.82
N PRO A 613 20.45 -15.69 25.20
CA PRO A 613 19.40 -15.32 24.25
C PRO A 613 18.35 -14.33 24.78
N ASP A 614 17.92 -14.47 26.02
CA ASP A 614 16.96 -13.60 26.71
C ASP A 614 17.54 -12.19 26.98
N GLU A 615 18.81 -12.12 27.36
CA GLU A 615 19.51 -10.84 27.54
C GLU A 615 19.75 -10.14 26.21
N LEU A 616 20.11 -10.88 25.14
CA LEU A 616 20.24 -10.33 23.80
C LEU A 616 18.92 -9.71 23.33
N LEU A 617 17.79 -10.42 23.50
CA LEU A 617 16.48 -9.88 23.11
C LEU A 617 16.12 -8.65 23.96
N SER A 618 16.51 -8.59 25.23
CA SER A 618 16.29 -7.42 26.07
C SER A 618 17.07 -6.19 25.55
N HIS A 619 18.34 -6.37 25.16
CA HIS A 619 19.11 -5.29 24.52
C HIS A 619 18.54 -4.87 23.17
N MET A 620 17.99 -5.82 22.40
CA MET A 620 17.32 -5.52 21.14
C MET A 620 16.03 -4.72 21.37
N ASP A 621 15.26 -5.03 22.41
CA ASP A 621 14.04 -4.31 22.78
C ASP A 621 14.33 -2.85 23.18
N GLU A 622 15.37 -2.64 23.99
CA GLU A 622 15.84 -1.30 24.34
C GLU A 622 16.30 -0.51 23.11
N LEU A 623 16.99 -1.17 22.16
CA LEU A 623 17.44 -0.55 20.94
C LEU A 623 16.24 -0.14 20.07
N VAL A 624 15.26 -1.02 19.88
CA VAL A 624 14.04 -0.72 19.09
C VAL A 624 13.28 0.44 19.72
N THR A 625 13.10 0.42 21.03
CA THR A 625 12.45 1.51 21.77
C THR A 625 13.16 2.86 21.57
N ARG A 626 14.49 2.85 21.59
CA ARG A 626 15.31 4.06 21.36
C ARG A 626 15.19 4.56 19.95
N LEU A 627 15.24 3.66 18.96
CA LEU A 627 15.08 3.99 17.56
C LEU A 627 13.71 4.61 17.25
N ASP A 628 12.64 4.12 17.90
CA ASP A 628 11.31 4.70 17.78
C ASP A 628 11.20 6.10 18.36
N LEU A 629 11.87 6.35 19.48
CA LEU A 629 11.93 7.68 20.09
C LEU A 629 12.68 8.70 19.19
N GLU A 630 13.72 8.26 18.50
CA GLU A 630 14.45 9.09 17.53
C GLU A 630 13.57 9.45 16.31
N HIS A 631 12.75 8.51 15.85
CA HIS A 631 11.86 8.70 14.67
C HIS A 631 10.58 9.47 14.97
N ASP A 632 10.05 9.44 16.21
CA ASP A 632 8.91 10.28 16.63
C ASP A 632 9.24 11.78 16.59
N ALA A 633 10.51 12.15 16.54
CA ALA A 633 10.95 13.53 16.35
C ALA A 633 10.81 14.03 14.92
N ASP A 634 10.77 13.14 13.93
CA ASP A 634 10.57 13.44 12.51
C ASP A 634 9.10 13.25 12.13
N ALA A 635 8.46 14.26 11.55
CA ALA A 635 7.01 14.34 11.25
C ALA A 635 6.45 13.23 10.33
N HIS A 636 7.25 12.26 9.91
CA HIS A 636 6.90 11.14 9.03
C HIS A 636 7.35 9.77 9.59
N GLY A 637 7.66 9.67 10.88
CA GLY A 637 8.25 8.49 11.51
C GLY A 637 7.36 7.25 11.44
N ILE A 638 7.82 6.22 10.73
CA ILE A 638 7.24 4.87 10.77
C ILE A 638 7.86 4.18 11.99
N ARG A 639 7.01 3.71 12.91
CA ARG A 639 7.46 3.00 14.11
C ARG A 639 8.04 1.64 13.76
N ILE A 640 9.14 1.29 14.40
CA ILE A 640 9.83 -0.01 14.31
C ILE A 640 9.22 -1.01 15.29
N THR A 641 8.48 -0.51 16.27
CA THR A 641 7.74 -1.30 17.29
C THR A 641 6.98 -2.44 16.60
N GLY A 642 7.17 -3.66 17.12
CA GLY A 642 6.55 -4.85 16.54
C GLY A 642 7.53 -5.74 15.76
N ALA A 643 8.83 -5.46 15.79
CA ALA A 643 9.83 -6.35 15.23
C ALA A 643 9.86 -7.69 15.97
N GLY A 644 9.95 -8.78 15.21
CA GLY A 644 10.10 -10.14 15.74
C GLY A 644 11.53 -10.63 15.58
N CYS A 645 12.00 -11.41 16.55
CA CYS A 645 13.31 -12.06 16.49
C CYS A 645 13.28 -13.39 17.22
N LEU A 646 13.76 -14.45 16.58
CA LEU A 646 14.06 -15.72 17.20
C LEU A 646 15.57 -15.88 17.17
N TYR A 647 16.13 -16.10 18.35
CA TYR A 647 17.58 -16.27 18.55
C TYR A 647 17.85 -17.58 19.27
N ALA A 648 18.68 -18.43 18.69
CA ALA A 648 19.03 -19.73 19.24
C ALA A 648 20.55 -19.91 19.27
N ILE A 649 21.09 -20.39 20.38
CA ILE A 649 22.50 -20.77 20.52
C ILE A 649 22.58 -22.29 20.63
N HIS A 650 23.26 -22.94 19.67
CA HIS A 650 23.58 -24.35 19.74
C HIS A 650 25.04 -24.54 20.16
N ASP A 651 25.26 -25.39 21.17
CA ASP A 651 26.57 -25.81 21.65
C ASP A 651 26.83 -27.23 21.16
N SER A 652 27.79 -27.41 20.25
CA SER A 652 28.11 -28.70 19.68
C SER A 652 28.84 -29.65 20.64
N VAL A 653 29.33 -29.17 21.76
CA VAL A 653 29.99 -30.02 22.77
C VAL A 653 28.94 -30.70 23.64
N SER A 654 28.00 -29.93 24.19
CA SER A 654 26.92 -30.44 25.04
C SER A 654 25.71 -30.95 24.26
N GLY A 655 25.56 -30.58 22.99
CA GLY A 655 24.35 -30.80 22.20
C GLY A 655 23.16 -29.93 22.65
N HIS A 656 23.39 -29.02 23.60
CA HIS A 656 22.32 -28.17 24.11
C HIS A 656 22.04 -26.99 23.19
N CYS A 657 20.75 -26.63 23.04
CA CYS A 657 20.31 -25.48 22.27
C CYS A 657 19.44 -24.58 23.14
N THR A 658 19.89 -23.35 23.37
CA THR A 658 19.12 -22.37 24.14
C THR A 658 18.44 -21.41 23.18
N VAL A 659 17.12 -21.23 23.30
CA VAL A 659 16.29 -20.45 22.39
C VAL A 659 15.46 -19.42 23.12
N ALA A 660 15.44 -18.20 22.61
CA ALA A 660 14.49 -17.17 23.05
C ALA A 660 13.78 -16.56 21.81
N ARG A 661 12.55 -16.10 22.01
CA ARG A 661 11.71 -15.59 20.93
C ARG A 661 10.96 -14.32 21.33
N ALA A 662 11.03 -13.30 20.48
CA ALA A 662 10.21 -12.10 20.49
C ALA A 662 9.28 -12.12 19.27
N GLY A 663 7.97 -12.03 19.47
CA GLY A 663 6.99 -11.97 18.38
C GLY A 663 6.85 -13.26 17.56
N ASP A 664 6.62 -13.07 16.26
CA ASP A 664 6.12 -14.09 15.33
C ASP A 664 7.10 -15.18 14.84
N PRO A 665 8.41 -14.99 14.68
CA PRO A 665 9.28 -16.01 14.12
C PRO A 665 9.15 -17.36 14.83
N GLY A 666 9.07 -18.45 14.06
CA GLY A 666 8.82 -19.79 14.56
C GLY A 666 10.03 -20.72 14.48
N LEU A 667 9.96 -21.79 15.27
CA LEU A 667 10.94 -22.88 15.32
C LEU A 667 10.23 -24.23 15.19
N ALA A 668 10.72 -25.10 14.31
CA ALA A 668 10.40 -26.51 14.30
C ALA A 668 11.68 -27.32 14.46
N LEU A 669 11.59 -28.47 15.12
CA LEU A 669 12.67 -29.40 15.37
C LEU A 669 12.31 -30.74 14.69
N ALA A 670 13.04 -31.11 13.66
CA ALA A 670 12.91 -32.39 13.02
C ALA A 670 14.04 -33.33 13.49
N HIS A 671 13.64 -34.44 14.09
CA HIS A 671 14.55 -35.46 14.61
C HIS A 671 15.02 -36.43 13.54
N PRO A 672 16.16 -37.07 13.70
CA PRO A 672 16.63 -38.09 12.76
C PRO A 672 15.71 -39.32 12.60
N ASP A 673 14.86 -39.58 13.60
CA ASP A 673 13.87 -40.68 13.56
C ASP A 673 12.60 -40.31 12.76
N GLY A 674 12.55 -39.10 12.16
CA GLY A 674 11.43 -38.58 11.39
C GLY A 674 10.33 -37.95 12.23
N THR A 675 10.47 -37.90 13.54
CA THR A 675 9.54 -37.13 14.39
C THR A 675 9.79 -35.63 14.28
N VAL A 676 8.72 -34.85 14.34
CA VAL A 676 8.79 -33.38 14.22
C VAL A 676 8.08 -32.75 15.39
N ASP A 677 8.83 -31.98 16.19
CA ASP A 677 8.33 -31.20 17.30
C ASP A 677 8.25 -29.73 16.96
N ILE A 678 7.24 -29.05 17.51
CA ILE A 678 7.18 -27.61 17.57
C ILE A 678 7.44 -27.24 19.04
N PRO A 679 8.68 -26.89 19.40
CA PRO A 679 9.02 -26.61 20.80
C PRO A 679 8.15 -25.48 21.35
N ALA A 680 7.68 -25.62 22.57
CA ALA A 680 6.91 -24.59 23.26
C ALA A 680 7.86 -23.49 23.79
N VAL A 681 8.48 -22.74 22.84
CA VAL A 681 9.26 -21.57 23.18
C VAL A 681 8.31 -20.45 23.63
N PRO A 682 8.46 -19.89 24.83
CA PRO A 682 7.62 -18.78 25.28
C PRO A 682 7.57 -17.67 24.25
N VAL A 683 6.36 -17.20 23.95
CA VAL A 683 6.17 -16.08 23.02
C VAL A 683 6.19 -14.81 23.83
N SER A 684 7.34 -14.16 23.87
CA SER A 684 7.43 -12.80 24.41
C SER A 684 6.84 -11.80 23.40
N PRO A 685 6.37 -10.62 23.86
CA PRO A 685 5.90 -9.58 22.98
C PRO A 685 6.94 -9.23 21.89
N PRO A 686 6.50 -8.76 20.73
CA PRO A 686 7.42 -8.20 19.74
C PRO A 686 8.27 -7.07 20.33
N LEU A 687 9.47 -6.90 19.80
CA LEU A 687 10.43 -5.89 20.24
C LEU A 687 9.87 -4.46 20.14
N GLY A 688 10.20 -3.63 21.11
CA GLY A 688 9.78 -2.23 21.22
C GLY A 688 8.41 -2.02 21.89
N LEU A 689 7.69 -3.09 22.26
CA LEU A 689 6.44 -2.97 23.03
C LEU A 689 6.67 -2.82 24.54
N GLY A 690 7.82 -3.26 25.02
CA GLY A 690 8.22 -3.16 26.43
C GLY A 690 7.36 -4.00 27.38
N GLY A 691 7.82 -4.13 28.63
CA GLY A 691 6.98 -4.53 29.78
C GLY A 691 7.12 -5.97 30.25
N GLU A 692 7.62 -6.91 29.49
CA GLU A 692 7.86 -8.29 29.93
C GLU A 692 9.32 -8.69 29.76
N ARG A 693 9.79 -9.63 30.64
CA ARG A 693 11.12 -10.22 30.49
C ARG A 693 11.07 -11.27 29.41
N PHE A 694 12.09 -11.30 28.54
CA PHE A 694 12.26 -12.39 27.61
C PHE A 694 12.69 -13.64 28.36
N GLU A 695 12.17 -14.80 27.98
CA GLU A 695 12.50 -16.07 28.58
C GLU A 695 13.19 -16.96 27.56
N ALA A 696 14.27 -17.59 27.99
CA ALA A 696 14.99 -18.56 27.19
C ALA A 696 14.63 -20.00 27.65
N VAL A 697 14.52 -20.89 26.65
CA VAL A 697 14.25 -22.33 26.89
C VAL A 697 15.42 -23.15 26.37
N GLY A 698 15.84 -24.13 27.18
CA GLY A 698 16.81 -25.13 26.78
C GLY A 698 16.17 -26.31 26.07
N LEU A 699 16.71 -26.64 24.90
CA LEU A 699 16.37 -27.81 24.09
C LEU A 699 17.60 -28.72 24.04
N SER A 700 17.37 -30.03 23.96
CA SER A 700 18.45 -31.01 23.82
C SER A 700 18.21 -31.86 22.57
N PRO A 701 18.35 -31.28 21.35
CA PRO A 701 18.14 -32.02 20.14
C PRO A 701 19.18 -33.13 20.00
N PRO A 702 18.80 -34.37 19.62
CA PRO A 702 19.74 -35.40 19.21
C PRO A 702 20.68 -34.93 18.11
N ALA A 703 21.86 -35.57 18.00
CA ALA A 703 22.74 -35.29 16.89
C ALA A 703 22.06 -35.49 15.54
N ALA A 704 22.38 -34.66 14.57
CA ALA A 704 21.78 -34.63 13.22
C ALA A 704 20.30 -34.19 13.16
N SER A 705 19.74 -33.66 14.25
CA SER A 705 18.43 -33.00 14.19
C SER A 705 18.49 -31.74 13.35
N ARG A 706 17.39 -31.40 12.67
CA ARG A 706 17.26 -30.18 11.89
C ARG A 706 16.44 -29.14 12.67
N LEU A 707 17.08 -28.03 13.00
CA LEU A 707 16.45 -26.82 13.51
C LEU A 707 15.95 -26.02 12.31
N VAL A 708 14.64 -25.80 12.22
CA VAL A 708 13.98 -25.06 11.13
C VAL A 708 13.43 -23.77 11.71
N LEU A 709 14.12 -22.67 11.46
CA LEU A 709 13.72 -21.33 11.88
C LEU A 709 13.06 -20.63 10.69
N TYR A 710 11.92 -19.97 10.92
CA TYR A 710 11.18 -19.35 9.84
C TYR A 710 10.40 -18.11 10.29
N THR A 711 10.11 -17.23 9.33
CA THR A 711 9.12 -16.15 9.48
C THR A 711 7.74 -16.61 9.03
N ASN A 712 6.70 -15.97 9.55
CA ASN A 712 5.29 -16.38 9.31
C ASN A 712 4.89 -16.37 7.84
N GLY A 713 5.54 -15.58 6.98
CA GLY A 713 5.31 -15.58 5.54
C GLY A 713 5.44 -16.97 4.88
N LEU A 714 6.21 -17.91 5.49
CA LEU A 714 6.27 -19.31 5.04
C LEU A 714 4.96 -20.04 5.26
N LEU A 715 4.23 -19.72 6.33
CA LEU A 715 3.04 -20.46 6.77
C LEU A 715 1.74 -19.77 6.35
N GLU A 716 1.74 -18.44 6.25
CA GLU A 716 0.56 -17.60 6.05
C GLU A 716 0.49 -17.02 4.65
N GLY A 717 -0.71 -17.00 4.08
CA GLY A 717 -1.03 -16.38 2.81
C GLY A 717 -2.47 -15.89 2.82
N HIS A 718 -2.88 -15.19 1.75
CA HIS A 718 -4.26 -14.66 1.64
C HIS A 718 -5.35 -15.72 1.84
N ASP A 719 -5.08 -16.98 1.45
CA ASP A 719 -6.04 -18.08 1.49
C ASP A 719 -5.67 -19.16 2.50
N ARG A 720 -4.68 -18.92 3.38
CA ARG A 720 -4.17 -19.95 4.28
C ARG A 720 -3.81 -19.43 5.66
N THR A 721 -4.32 -20.11 6.69
CA THR A 721 -4.02 -19.81 8.10
C THR A 721 -2.72 -20.46 8.57
N THR A 722 -2.09 -19.91 9.61
CA THR A 722 -0.91 -20.44 10.30
C THR A 722 -1.06 -21.91 10.67
N GLY A 723 -2.22 -22.33 11.20
CA GLY A 723 -2.46 -23.71 11.60
C GLY A 723 -2.38 -24.71 10.45
N THR A 724 -2.90 -24.34 9.27
CA THR A 724 -2.79 -25.15 8.06
C THR A 724 -1.35 -25.22 7.57
N GLY A 725 -0.64 -24.08 7.60
CA GLY A 725 0.78 -23.98 7.24
C GLY A 725 1.66 -24.86 8.14
N LEU A 726 1.45 -24.83 9.46
CA LEU A 726 2.17 -25.69 10.41
C LEU A 726 1.92 -27.19 10.16
N GLY A 727 0.67 -27.55 9.81
CA GLY A 727 0.35 -28.92 9.43
C GLY A 727 1.10 -29.39 8.18
N LEU A 728 1.27 -28.52 7.19
CA LEU A 728 2.07 -28.78 6.00
C LEU A 728 3.56 -28.91 6.34
N LEU A 729 4.09 -27.94 7.10
CA LEU A 729 5.49 -27.94 7.55
C LEU A 729 5.84 -29.27 8.26
N ARG A 730 5.00 -29.69 9.20
CA ARG A 730 5.18 -30.94 9.94
C ARG A 730 5.19 -32.16 9.00
N ARG A 731 4.21 -32.27 8.10
CA ARG A 731 4.12 -33.39 7.15
C ARG A 731 5.33 -33.46 6.23
N THR A 732 5.76 -32.32 5.69
CA THR A 732 6.91 -32.24 4.78
C THR A 732 8.19 -32.69 5.50
N LEU A 733 8.45 -32.19 6.71
CA LEU A 733 9.61 -32.56 7.49
C LEU A 733 9.60 -34.03 7.93
N THR A 734 8.43 -34.59 8.22
CA THR A 734 8.25 -36.01 8.59
C THR A 734 8.45 -36.94 7.38
N ALA A 735 8.02 -36.50 6.19
CA ALA A 735 8.10 -37.33 4.98
C ALA A 735 9.55 -37.58 4.52
N GLU A 736 10.45 -36.65 4.81
CA GLU A 736 11.83 -36.66 4.30
C GLU A 736 12.83 -36.38 5.45
N PRO A 737 13.08 -37.39 6.33
CA PRO A 737 13.89 -37.18 7.54
C PRO A 737 15.38 -36.98 7.25
N ASP A 738 15.90 -37.55 6.16
CA ASP A 738 17.36 -37.64 5.86
C ASP A 738 17.86 -36.52 4.94
N LEU A 739 17.00 -35.60 4.49
CA LEU A 739 17.45 -34.53 3.62
C LEU A 739 18.50 -33.62 4.28
N ASP A 740 19.49 -33.23 3.47
CA ASP A 740 20.41 -32.16 3.89
C ASP A 740 19.67 -30.81 4.05
N PRO A 741 20.26 -29.80 4.70
CA PRO A 741 19.60 -28.54 4.94
C PRO A 741 19.17 -27.81 3.67
N ASP A 742 19.93 -27.88 2.57
CA ASP A 742 19.61 -27.20 1.32
C ASP A 742 18.41 -27.85 0.61
N ALA A 743 18.42 -29.18 0.52
CA ALA A 743 17.29 -29.96 0.00
C ALA A 743 16.04 -29.77 0.87
N THR A 744 16.19 -29.70 2.20
CA THR A 744 15.08 -29.40 3.13
C THR A 744 14.48 -28.03 2.84
N CYS A 745 15.29 -27.00 2.66
CA CYS A 745 14.82 -25.68 2.26
C CYS A 745 14.05 -25.73 0.94
N GLY A 746 14.57 -26.47 -0.06
CA GLY A 746 13.91 -26.64 -1.37
C GLY A 746 12.54 -27.32 -1.25
N SER A 747 12.46 -28.43 -0.51
CA SER A 747 11.21 -29.17 -0.26
C SER A 747 10.17 -28.30 0.46
N LEU A 748 10.57 -27.55 1.49
CA LEU A 748 9.69 -26.64 2.21
C LEU A 748 9.16 -25.51 1.31
N PHE A 749 10.00 -24.94 0.46
CA PHE A 749 9.58 -23.92 -0.49
C PHE A 749 8.59 -24.45 -1.55
N GLN A 750 8.73 -25.68 -1.97
CA GLN A 750 7.83 -26.29 -2.95
C GLN A 750 6.47 -26.68 -2.35
N THR A 751 6.45 -27.13 -1.09
CA THR A 751 5.26 -27.76 -0.49
C THR A 751 4.55 -26.87 0.54
N VAL A 752 5.30 -26.06 1.29
CA VAL A 752 4.76 -25.26 2.39
C VAL A 752 4.53 -23.82 1.98
N LEU A 753 5.32 -23.25 1.07
CA LEU A 753 5.18 -21.87 0.65
C LEU A 753 3.77 -21.61 0.05
N PRO A 754 3.01 -20.60 0.52
CA PRO A 754 1.75 -20.24 -0.13
C PRO A 754 2.00 -19.60 -1.51
N PRO A 755 1.06 -19.72 -2.47
CA PRO A 755 1.18 -19.08 -3.78
C PRO A 755 1.35 -17.55 -3.70
N HIS A 756 0.73 -16.95 -2.70
CA HIS A 756 0.80 -15.52 -2.42
C HIS A 756 1.12 -15.32 -0.93
N PRO A 757 2.40 -15.31 -0.56
CA PRO A 757 2.81 -15.03 0.82
C PRO A 757 2.29 -13.66 1.26
N SER A 758 1.81 -13.58 2.49
CA SER A 758 1.35 -12.30 3.06
C SER A 758 2.50 -11.38 3.45
N ASP A 759 3.70 -11.94 3.60
CA ASP A 759 4.90 -11.25 4.04
C ASP A 759 6.17 -11.92 3.50
N ASP A 760 7.32 -11.29 3.71
CA ASP A 760 8.61 -11.88 3.36
C ASP A 760 8.85 -13.21 4.05
N VAL A 761 9.46 -14.12 3.33
CA VAL A 761 9.84 -15.44 3.84
C VAL A 761 11.34 -15.50 4.07
N ALA A 762 11.73 -15.62 5.32
CA ALA A 762 13.09 -16.01 5.71
C ALA A 762 13.01 -17.42 6.33
N LEU A 763 13.77 -18.34 5.78
CA LEU A 763 13.87 -19.72 6.22
C LEU A 763 15.35 -20.05 6.44
N LEU A 764 15.65 -20.56 7.62
CA LEU A 764 16.98 -21.07 7.99
C LEU A 764 16.83 -22.50 8.50
N VAL A 765 17.51 -23.43 7.88
CA VAL A 765 17.57 -24.84 8.30
C VAL A 765 18.99 -25.14 8.74
N ALA A 766 19.14 -25.65 9.94
CA ALA A 766 20.43 -26.01 10.52
C ALA A 766 20.39 -27.45 11.06
N ARG A 767 21.21 -28.30 10.49
CA ARG A 767 21.39 -29.69 10.97
C ARG A 767 22.47 -29.69 12.04
N THR A 768 22.10 -30.07 13.29
CA THR A 768 23.02 -30.10 14.41
C THR A 768 24.13 -31.12 14.26
N ARG A 769 25.31 -30.72 14.63
CA ARG A 769 26.47 -31.60 14.72
C ARG A 769 27.01 -31.58 16.15
N LEU A 770 27.48 -32.73 16.64
CA LEU A 770 28.21 -32.81 17.88
C LEU A 770 29.70 -32.85 17.58
N LEU A 771 30.45 -32.13 18.39
CA LEU A 771 31.91 -32.22 18.33
C LEU A 771 32.32 -33.63 18.83
N ASP A 772 33.20 -34.28 18.09
CA ASP A 772 33.70 -35.60 18.46
C ASP A 772 34.33 -35.57 19.87
N PRO A 773 33.94 -36.45 20.80
CA PRO A 773 34.50 -36.49 22.12
C PRO A 773 36.03 -36.63 22.13
N GLU A 774 36.63 -37.18 21.09
CA GLU A 774 38.06 -37.22 20.94
C GLU A 774 38.70 -35.83 20.76
N ASN A 775 37.94 -34.84 20.34
CA ASN A 775 38.34 -33.44 20.18
C ASN A 775 38.06 -32.58 21.38
N VAL A 776 37.54 -33.17 22.45
CA VAL A 776 37.23 -32.50 23.74
C VAL A 776 38.13 -33.06 24.84
N ALA A 777 38.68 -32.20 25.65
CA ALA A 777 39.39 -32.58 26.89
C ALA A 777 38.90 -31.70 28.03
N GLU A 778 38.46 -32.32 29.11
CA GLU A 778 37.89 -31.62 30.25
C GLU A 778 38.59 -32.06 31.55
N TRP A 779 38.74 -31.10 32.48
CA TRP A 779 39.34 -31.35 33.79
C TRP A 779 38.59 -30.53 34.85
N ASP A 780 38.16 -31.22 35.90
CA ASP A 780 37.76 -30.57 37.15
C ASP A 780 39.05 -30.33 37.95
N VAL A 781 39.28 -29.08 38.31
CA VAL A 781 40.56 -28.66 38.91
C VAL A 781 40.34 -28.20 40.37
N PRO A 782 41.14 -28.71 41.33
CA PRO A 782 41.12 -28.15 42.64
C PRO A 782 41.45 -26.66 42.64
N PHE A 783 40.76 -25.87 43.46
CA PHE A 783 41.02 -24.45 43.57
C PHE A 783 42.29 -24.17 44.38
N ASP A 784 43.42 -24.69 43.88
CA ASP A 784 44.76 -24.65 44.49
C ASP A 784 45.80 -24.28 43.42
N PRO A 785 46.67 -23.31 43.68
CA PRO A 785 47.78 -22.95 42.79
C PRO A 785 48.68 -24.12 42.39
N ALA A 786 48.81 -25.16 43.24
CA ALA A 786 49.59 -26.36 42.95
C ALA A 786 49.05 -27.17 41.76
N ALA A 787 47.77 -27.00 41.39
CA ALA A 787 47.12 -27.67 40.29
C ALA A 787 47.59 -27.14 38.91
N VAL A 788 48.14 -25.94 38.81
CA VAL A 788 48.50 -25.29 37.53
C VAL A 788 49.57 -26.11 36.77
N ALA A 789 50.59 -26.60 37.43
CA ALA A 789 51.71 -27.31 36.79
C ALA A 789 51.29 -28.69 36.23
N PRO A 790 50.56 -29.54 36.99
CA PRO A 790 50.01 -30.78 36.47
C PRO A 790 49.09 -30.60 35.27
N LEU A 791 48.23 -29.60 35.36
CA LEU A 791 47.26 -29.32 34.29
C LEU A 791 47.94 -28.85 33.02
N ARG A 792 48.95 -27.98 33.10
CA ARG A 792 49.76 -27.62 31.98
C ARG A 792 50.39 -28.83 31.28
N ALA A 793 50.84 -29.82 32.06
CA ALA A 793 51.38 -31.05 31.56
C ALA A 793 50.31 -31.89 30.87
N ALA A 794 49.13 -32.01 31.47
CA ALA A 794 47.98 -32.73 30.90
C ALA A 794 47.50 -32.09 29.56
N CYS A 795 47.35 -30.76 29.52
CA CYS A 795 47.05 -30.06 28.28
C CYS A 795 48.11 -30.30 27.20
N ALA A 796 49.40 -30.22 27.54
CA ALA A 796 50.45 -30.48 26.59
C ALA A 796 50.50 -31.94 26.10
N GLN A 797 50.15 -32.89 26.94
CA GLN A 797 50.01 -34.30 26.55
C GLN A 797 48.85 -34.48 25.57
N ARG A 798 47.70 -33.85 25.85
CA ARG A 798 46.53 -33.94 24.97
C ARG A 798 46.83 -33.31 23.61
N LEU A 799 47.48 -32.15 23.55
CA LEU A 799 47.86 -31.50 22.30
C LEU A 799 48.78 -32.36 21.46
N ARG A 800 49.75 -33.03 22.07
CA ARG A 800 50.63 -33.97 21.35
C ARG A 800 49.82 -35.18 20.83
N ALA A 801 48.91 -35.70 21.62
CA ALA A 801 47.99 -36.77 21.17
C ALA A 801 47.15 -36.33 19.95
N TRP A 802 46.85 -35.05 19.83
CA TRP A 802 46.17 -34.46 18.69
C TRP A 802 47.11 -34.09 17.50
N GLY A 803 48.44 -34.29 17.65
CA GLY A 803 49.43 -33.97 16.63
C GLY A 803 49.69 -32.45 16.51
N LEU A 804 49.48 -31.71 17.60
CA LEU A 804 49.58 -30.25 17.64
C LEU A 804 50.81 -29.80 18.43
N GLU A 805 52.00 -30.35 18.14
CA GLU A 805 53.25 -30.07 18.85
C GLU A 805 53.61 -28.59 18.80
N ASP A 806 53.40 -27.90 17.72
CA ASP A 806 53.73 -26.49 17.52
C ASP A 806 52.88 -25.58 18.40
N ALA A 807 51.65 -25.96 18.67
CA ALA A 807 50.73 -25.21 19.54
C ALA A 807 51.03 -25.33 21.02
N VAL A 808 51.81 -26.33 21.43
CA VAL A 808 52.04 -26.67 22.87
C VAL A 808 52.65 -25.52 23.66
N CYS A 809 53.56 -24.74 23.07
CA CYS A 809 54.23 -23.64 23.78
C CYS A 809 53.27 -22.51 24.10
N THR A 810 52.49 -22.09 23.09
CA THR A 810 51.48 -21.06 23.16
C THR A 810 50.31 -21.49 24.07
N ALA A 811 49.86 -22.73 23.92
CA ALA A 811 48.81 -23.29 24.76
C ALA A 811 49.17 -23.31 26.25
N LYS A 812 50.40 -23.76 26.57
CA LYS A 812 50.87 -23.75 27.97
C LYS A 812 50.86 -22.37 28.61
N LEU A 813 51.20 -21.35 27.81
CA LEU A 813 51.15 -19.98 28.26
C LEU A 813 49.71 -19.51 28.52
N ILE A 814 48.84 -19.64 27.50
CA ILE A 814 47.45 -19.24 27.58
C ILE A 814 46.72 -19.91 28.76
N ILE A 815 46.83 -21.25 28.84
CA ILE A 815 46.14 -21.99 29.88
C ILE A 815 46.67 -21.63 31.29
N SER A 816 47.97 -21.38 31.42
CA SER A 816 48.54 -20.98 32.72
C SER A 816 48.03 -19.64 33.17
N GLU A 817 47.93 -18.68 32.26
CA GLU A 817 47.43 -17.33 32.58
C GLU A 817 45.93 -17.33 32.88
N LEU A 818 45.13 -18.08 32.10
CA LEU A 818 43.68 -18.20 32.36
C LEU A 818 43.42 -18.87 33.70
N ILE A 819 44.13 -19.96 34.03
CA ILE A 819 43.94 -20.66 35.32
C ILE A 819 44.41 -19.79 36.49
N THR A 820 45.59 -19.18 36.37
CA THR A 820 46.10 -18.29 37.40
C THR A 820 45.16 -17.12 37.68
N ASN A 821 44.58 -16.60 36.63
CA ASN A 821 43.56 -15.57 36.74
C ASN A 821 42.29 -16.06 37.49
N ALA A 822 41.78 -17.25 37.13
CA ALA A 822 40.64 -17.88 37.83
C ALA A 822 40.96 -18.16 39.31
N LEU A 823 42.15 -18.67 39.64
CA LEU A 823 42.57 -18.91 41.02
C LEU A 823 42.76 -17.64 41.82
N ARG A 824 43.17 -16.52 41.19
CA ARG A 824 43.37 -15.24 41.93
C ARG A 824 42.09 -14.42 42.09
N TYR A 825 41.20 -14.47 41.12
CA TYR A 825 40.04 -13.55 41.04
C TYR A 825 38.70 -14.25 40.85
N GLY A 826 38.73 -15.60 40.72
CA GLY A 826 37.54 -16.41 40.55
C GLY A 826 37.09 -17.01 41.89
N ALA A 827 36.19 -17.97 41.78
CA ALA A 827 35.68 -18.78 42.92
C ALA A 827 35.48 -20.24 42.44
N PRO A 828 35.52 -21.20 43.39
CA PRO A 828 35.23 -22.58 43.04
C PRO A 828 33.72 -22.77 42.62
N PRO A 829 33.40 -23.78 41.79
CA PRO A 829 34.30 -24.78 41.20
C PRO A 829 35.12 -24.22 40.01
N LEU A 830 36.29 -24.86 39.79
CA LEU A 830 37.14 -24.54 38.66
C LEU A 830 37.09 -25.71 37.67
N HIS A 831 36.62 -25.44 36.45
CA HIS A 831 36.51 -26.40 35.38
C HIS A 831 37.23 -25.89 34.13
N ILE A 832 37.98 -26.73 33.48
CA ILE A 832 38.80 -26.38 32.30
C ILE A 832 38.41 -27.27 31.17
N ARG A 833 38.27 -26.66 30.00
CA ARG A 833 37.95 -27.36 28.78
C ARG A 833 38.88 -26.91 27.66
N LEU A 834 39.39 -27.88 26.93
CA LEU A 834 40.19 -27.69 25.71
C LEU A 834 39.49 -28.34 24.53
N LEU A 835 39.22 -27.59 23.50
CA LEU A 835 38.51 -28.05 22.33
C LEU A 835 39.42 -27.93 21.08
N ARG A 836 39.36 -28.95 20.22
CA ARG A 836 39.92 -28.94 18.89
C ARG A 836 38.80 -28.87 17.90
N ASP A 837 38.54 -27.67 17.41
CA ASP A 837 37.58 -27.40 16.36
C ASP A 837 38.33 -26.83 15.14
N ARG A 838 37.91 -25.76 14.51
CA ARG A 838 38.66 -25.02 13.49
C ARG A 838 39.93 -24.38 14.00
N GLY A 839 39.92 -24.09 15.25
CA GLY A 839 41.01 -23.62 16.07
C GLY A 839 41.15 -24.43 17.34
N LEU A 840 42.08 -24.06 18.16
CA LEU A 840 42.20 -24.59 19.51
C LEU A 840 41.57 -23.61 20.48
N VAL A 841 40.53 -24.05 21.22
CA VAL A 841 39.78 -23.25 22.15
C VAL A 841 40.11 -23.66 23.59
N PHE A 842 40.48 -22.70 24.39
CA PHE A 842 40.75 -22.85 25.83
C PHE A 842 39.60 -22.20 26.57
N GLU A 843 38.95 -22.92 27.47
CA GLU A 843 37.90 -22.42 28.35
C GLU A 843 38.26 -22.71 29.78
N VAL A 844 38.16 -21.69 30.62
CA VAL A 844 38.35 -21.79 32.07
C VAL A 844 37.10 -21.24 32.73
N SER A 845 36.35 -22.12 33.39
CA SER A 845 35.12 -21.76 34.10
C SER A 845 35.36 -21.65 35.57
N ASP A 846 34.90 -20.59 36.21
CA ASP A 846 34.92 -20.39 37.67
C ASP A 846 33.58 -19.86 38.19
N GLY A 847 33.32 -20.04 39.50
CA GLY A 847 32.05 -19.68 40.13
C GLY A 847 31.88 -18.19 40.44
N SER A 848 32.74 -17.31 39.93
CA SER A 848 32.65 -15.85 40.18
C SER A 848 32.02 -15.13 39.03
N SER A 849 31.14 -14.20 39.27
CA SER A 849 30.51 -13.30 38.26
C SER A 849 31.30 -11.99 38.08
N THR A 850 32.48 -11.85 38.72
CA THR A 850 33.29 -10.62 38.61
C THR A 850 33.96 -10.52 37.24
N ALA A 851 33.79 -9.41 36.56
CA ALA A 851 34.42 -9.16 35.27
C ALA A 851 35.95 -9.11 35.38
N PRO A 852 36.68 -9.80 34.49
CA PRO A 852 38.13 -9.65 34.43
C PRO A 852 38.46 -8.28 33.83
N HIS A 853 39.37 -7.55 34.47
CA HIS A 853 39.86 -6.26 33.97
C HIS A 853 41.27 -6.38 33.40
N MET A 854 41.43 -5.99 32.12
CA MET A 854 42.73 -5.84 31.56
C MET A 854 43.41 -4.60 32.12
N ARG A 855 44.46 -4.78 32.97
CA ARG A 855 45.30 -3.67 33.44
C ARG A 855 46.52 -3.53 32.51
N ARG A 856 46.85 -2.31 32.13
CA ARG A 856 48.16 -1.99 31.57
C ARG A 856 49.17 -2.00 32.77
N ALA A 857 49.83 -3.15 32.96
CA ALA A 857 50.88 -3.25 33.97
C ALA A 857 52.11 -2.46 33.51
N ALA A 858 52.69 -1.68 34.40
CA ALA A 858 54.01 -1.07 34.17
C ALA A 858 55.12 -2.16 34.03
N THR A 859 56.21 -1.83 33.40
CA THR A 859 57.35 -2.75 33.18
C THR A 859 57.92 -3.38 34.47
N THR A 860 57.61 -2.77 35.61
CA THR A 860 58.07 -3.17 36.97
C THR A 860 57.05 -4.01 37.76
N ASP A 861 55.82 -4.19 37.27
CA ASP A 861 54.78 -4.92 37.97
C ASP A 861 54.93 -6.44 37.77
N GLU A 862 55.04 -7.19 38.85
CA GLU A 862 55.08 -8.67 38.82
C GLU A 862 53.69 -9.31 38.58
N GLY A 863 52.62 -8.52 38.47
CA GLY A 863 51.27 -9.00 38.26
C GLY A 863 50.48 -8.14 37.26
N GLY A 864 49.49 -8.71 36.61
CA GLY A 864 48.54 -8.00 35.72
C GLY A 864 48.86 -8.08 34.21
N ARG A 865 49.88 -8.86 33.81
CA ARG A 865 50.19 -9.08 32.37
C ARG A 865 49.48 -10.28 31.75
N GLY A 866 48.81 -11.12 32.54
CA GLY A 866 48.30 -12.41 32.12
C GLY A 866 47.32 -12.29 30.94
N LEU A 867 46.28 -11.49 31.12
CA LEU A 867 45.28 -11.29 30.03
C LEU A 867 45.86 -10.53 28.83
N PHE A 868 46.88 -9.68 29.03
CA PHE A 868 47.59 -9.05 27.92
C PHE A 868 48.38 -10.08 27.10
N LEU A 869 48.97 -11.03 27.74
CA LEU A 869 49.65 -12.15 27.05
C LEU A 869 48.65 -13.02 26.31
N VAL A 870 47.52 -13.34 26.94
CA VAL A 870 46.42 -14.06 26.27
C VAL A 870 45.99 -13.30 25.04
N ALA A 871 45.72 -11.99 25.15
CA ALA A 871 45.32 -11.14 24.00
C ALA A 871 46.35 -11.06 22.87
N GLN A 872 47.66 -11.27 23.19
CA GLN A 872 48.72 -11.22 22.19
C GLN A 872 48.87 -12.55 21.42
N PHE A 873 48.57 -13.68 22.05
CA PHE A 873 48.76 -15.00 21.47
C PHE A 873 47.46 -15.65 21.00
N ALA A 874 46.31 -15.19 21.48
CA ALA A 874 45.01 -15.64 21.01
C ALA A 874 44.55 -14.77 19.82
N GLN A 875 43.92 -15.42 18.82
CA GLN A 875 43.20 -14.72 17.76
C GLN A 875 41.99 -13.96 18.29
N ARG A 876 41.28 -14.61 19.21
CA ARG A 876 40.12 -14.08 19.93
C ARG A 876 40.16 -14.53 21.37
N TRP A 877 39.70 -13.75 22.27
CA TRP A 877 39.49 -14.10 23.67
C TRP A 877 38.33 -13.30 24.27
N GLY A 878 37.75 -13.77 25.33
CA GLY A 878 36.63 -13.07 25.97
C GLY A 878 36.16 -13.75 27.26
N THR A 879 35.04 -13.25 27.73
CA THR A 879 34.39 -13.76 28.96
C THR A 879 32.92 -14.00 28.65
N ARG A 880 32.42 -15.20 28.95
CA ARG A 880 31.01 -15.57 28.92
C ARG A 880 30.51 -15.70 30.36
N TYR A 881 29.38 -15.06 30.67
CA TYR A 881 28.72 -15.23 31.97
C TYR A 881 27.69 -16.36 31.87
N THR A 882 27.65 -17.15 32.93
CA THR A 882 26.70 -18.24 33.09
C THR A 882 25.94 -18.09 34.40
N PRO A 883 24.82 -18.78 34.66
CA PRO A 883 24.10 -18.73 35.91
C PRO A 883 24.97 -19.17 37.13
N HIS A 884 26.05 -19.88 36.87
CA HIS A 884 26.91 -20.48 37.91
C HIS A 884 28.28 -19.79 38.03
N GLY A 885 28.54 -18.70 37.28
CA GLY A 885 29.78 -17.99 37.30
C GLY A 885 30.17 -17.43 35.95
N LYS A 886 31.44 -17.53 35.55
CA LYS A 886 31.93 -17.08 34.26
C LYS A 886 32.87 -18.11 33.61
N VAL A 887 32.95 -18.03 32.29
CA VAL A 887 33.93 -18.76 31.46
C VAL A 887 34.85 -17.75 30.78
N LEU A 888 36.14 -17.80 31.07
CA LEU A 888 37.15 -17.13 30.29
C LEU A 888 37.59 -18.07 29.16
N TRP A 889 37.55 -17.57 27.96
CA TRP A 889 37.92 -18.36 26.79
C TRP A 889 38.96 -17.64 25.92
N ALA A 890 39.78 -18.43 25.22
CA ALA A 890 40.71 -17.95 24.23
C ALA A 890 40.76 -18.92 23.03
N GLU A 891 40.86 -18.40 21.85
CA GLU A 891 40.94 -19.16 20.59
C GLU A 891 42.24 -18.86 19.89
N THR A 892 42.92 -19.90 19.43
CA THR A 892 44.11 -19.81 18.57
C THR A 892 43.88 -20.56 17.26
N PRO A 893 44.33 -20.01 16.13
CA PRO A 893 44.23 -20.73 14.87
C PRO A 893 45.11 -22.02 14.92
N LEU A 894 44.71 -23.05 14.19
CA LEU A 894 45.54 -24.19 13.89
C LEU A 894 46.25 -23.90 12.57
N ASP A 895 47.60 -23.77 12.62
CA ASP A 895 48.41 -23.53 11.42
C ASP A 895 48.16 -24.62 10.40
N GLY A 896 47.64 -24.28 9.23
CA GLY A 896 47.42 -25.18 8.11
C GLY A 896 46.00 -25.21 7.51
N ARG A 897 45.02 -24.42 7.98
CA ARG A 897 43.70 -24.28 7.31
C ARG A 897 43.39 -22.84 7.02
#